data_ab3fa8ee3c67c88d578ebf68abc924de
#
_entry.id   ab3fa8ee3c67c88d578ebf68abc924de
#
_cell.length_a   1.000
_cell.length_b   1.000
_cell.length_c   1.000
_cell.angle_alpha   90.00
_cell.angle_beta   90.00
_cell.angle_gamma   90.00
#
_symmetry.space_group_name_H-M   'P 1'
#
loop_
_entity.id
_entity.type
_entity.pdbx_description
1 polymer ?
#
loop_
_entity_poly.entity_id
_entity_poly.type
_entity_poly.pdbx_seq_one_letter_code
_entity_poly.pdbx_strand_id
1 'polypeptide(L)'
;MDVPEEPATPRATTVDLARLAVEEMIEHGFEPEYPPAAHREIKQLERAATPAMEDGRRDLRGLLWSSVDNRTSRDLDQIEVAESLPDGSIRLSIGIADVDALVERGTATDDHAATNTTSVYTGVCVFHMLPTQLSTDLTSLNEGEDRNAIVIELQIASDGSVPAVDAYRALVRNHAKLDYESVGRWLEGGPAPSVLARNPALTAQLTLQHECATRLRDVRRSSGAINIESSEPQAVVVGGRVVDLAVPRRNPARDLIEDFMIAANRAAAMILLERGSMSIRRVVREPQRWDRLVQLAADLGETLPAAPDSGALGTFLSRRRDADPAHFADLSLTVVKLLGPGEYVLERRLGDRRESGHFGLGVADYVHSTAPNRRFVDLVTQRLIKATERRAAMPYGEAELHEIAQRCTEREREAKKVERAMRKRIAAHFICDRVGESFVATVTGKTSAGMWVRLLSPPIEGRLTRGNEGADVGDTIRVRLARVDVRRGFIDFDPETGASELPHKIERQRRKRHAADALRTRLGERFEAIVSGVSEHGVWVRLDEKLPDGTPIEGKVVAGYKALVDASGKRVSVTLVGVNTALGFIDFEYGAGVEPRKRERLERKREAARRLVGRIGERFDAEVTGVTSKAVWVRTVGEEGVEGRLVRGFRGLEKGSQVSVTLLVADVERGFIDFAKE
;
A
#
# COMPACT_ATOMS: atom_id res chain seq x y z
N MET A 1 -28.33 34.20 -49.50
CA MET A 1 -27.50 32.99 -49.29
C MET A 1 -27.20 32.95 -47.80
N ASP A 2 -28.06 32.25 -47.08
CA ASP A 2 -27.89 32.05 -45.65
C ASP A 2 -26.82 31.00 -45.40
N VAL A 3 -25.83 31.36 -44.60
CA VAL A 3 -24.82 30.43 -44.10
C VAL A 3 -25.44 29.71 -42.90
N PRO A 4 -25.51 28.37 -42.84
CA PRO A 4 -26.03 27.67 -41.69
C PRO A 4 -25.08 27.83 -40.51
N GLU A 5 -25.59 28.34 -39.38
CA GLU A 5 -24.91 28.30 -38.07
C GLU A 5 -24.63 26.83 -37.68
N GLU A 6 -23.37 26.52 -37.47
CA GLU A 6 -22.97 25.26 -36.78
C GLU A 6 -23.57 25.24 -35.37
N PRO A 7 -24.14 24.12 -34.92
CA PRO A 7 -24.64 24.01 -33.57
C PRO A 7 -23.48 24.11 -32.58
N ALA A 8 -23.53 25.12 -31.72
CA ALA A 8 -22.59 25.33 -30.63
C ALA A 8 -22.52 24.05 -29.75
N THR A 9 -21.37 23.43 -29.73
CA THR A 9 -21.05 22.33 -28.80
C THR A 9 -21.36 22.81 -27.38
N PRO A 10 -22.13 22.08 -26.56
CA PRO A 10 -22.42 22.48 -25.20
C PRO A 10 -21.09 22.57 -24.42
N ARG A 11 -20.74 23.77 -23.96
CA ARG A 11 -19.63 23.98 -23.03
C ARG A 11 -19.87 23.09 -21.83
N ALA A 12 -18.96 22.14 -21.63
CA ALA A 12 -18.96 21.30 -20.45
C ALA A 12 -19.03 22.19 -19.20
N THR A 13 -20.10 22.03 -18.42
CA THR A 13 -20.26 22.71 -17.13
C THR A 13 -19.03 22.39 -16.31
N THR A 14 -18.21 23.40 -16.05
CA THR A 14 -16.97 23.22 -15.25
C THR A 14 -17.39 22.68 -13.88
N VAL A 15 -17.03 21.44 -13.60
CA VAL A 15 -17.35 20.78 -12.32
C VAL A 15 -16.52 21.44 -11.23
N ASP A 16 -17.20 22.03 -10.25
CA ASP A 16 -16.55 22.65 -9.08
C ASP A 16 -16.10 21.54 -8.09
N LEU A 17 -14.81 21.20 -8.13
CA LEU A 17 -14.23 20.19 -7.24
C LEU A 17 -14.25 20.63 -5.77
N ALA A 18 -14.15 21.93 -5.47
CA ALA A 18 -14.21 22.42 -4.09
C ALA A 18 -15.61 22.21 -3.49
N ARG A 19 -16.66 22.51 -4.29
CA ARG A 19 -18.02 22.21 -3.87
C ARG A 19 -18.25 20.71 -3.66
N LEU A 20 -17.75 19.86 -4.55
CA LEU A 20 -17.83 18.40 -4.38
C LEU A 20 -17.11 17.93 -3.11
N ALA A 21 -16.00 18.58 -2.73
CA ALA A 21 -15.31 18.26 -1.50
C ALA A 21 -16.15 18.58 -0.26
N VAL A 22 -16.86 19.74 -0.25
CA VAL A 22 -17.79 20.08 0.83
C VAL A 22 -18.96 19.08 0.92
N GLU A 23 -19.56 18.73 -0.24
CA GLU A 23 -20.65 17.73 -0.31
C GLU A 23 -20.17 16.37 0.28
N GLU A 24 -18.97 15.92 -0.06
CA GLU A 24 -18.38 14.67 0.42
C GLU A 24 -18.09 14.71 1.92
N MET A 25 -17.59 15.84 2.45
CA MET A 25 -17.38 16.03 3.89
C MET A 25 -18.69 15.86 4.65
N ILE A 26 -19.77 16.51 4.21
CA ILE A 26 -21.09 16.43 4.86
C ILE A 26 -21.67 15.01 4.78
N GLU A 27 -21.56 14.35 3.60
CA GLU A 27 -22.05 12.97 3.41
C GLU A 27 -21.37 11.98 4.38
N HIS A 28 -20.09 12.21 4.69
CA HIS A 28 -19.31 11.42 5.65
C HIS A 28 -19.41 11.93 7.09
N GLY A 29 -20.34 12.86 7.38
CA GLY A 29 -20.68 13.33 8.72
C GLY A 29 -19.66 14.30 9.33
N PHE A 30 -18.84 14.97 8.53
CA PHE A 30 -17.99 16.06 8.97
C PHE A 30 -18.72 17.40 8.93
N GLU A 31 -18.26 18.32 9.77
CA GLU A 31 -18.69 19.71 9.81
C GLU A 31 -17.62 20.58 9.13
N PRO A 32 -17.77 20.94 7.83
CA PRO A 32 -16.75 21.69 7.11
C PRO A 32 -16.66 23.17 7.52
N GLU A 33 -17.69 23.69 8.18
CA GLU A 33 -17.76 25.08 8.65
C GLU A 33 -17.66 25.17 10.17
N TYR A 34 -16.97 26.21 10.66
CA TYR A 34 -16.83 26.43 12.11
C TYR A 34 -18.07 27.15 12.67
N PRO A 35 -18.49 26.80 13.89
CA PRO A 35 -19.61 27.50 14.53
C PRO A 35 -19.26 28.98 14.81
N PRO A 36 -20.25 29.89 14.79
CA PRO A 36 -20.01 31.30 15.08
C PRO A 36 -19.34 31.60 16.43
N ALA A 37 -19.49 30.71 17.39
CA ALA A 37 -18.81 30.82 18.69
C ALA A 37 -17.29 30.66 18.55
N ALA A 38 -16.82 29.65 17.77
CA ALA A 38 -15.39 29.45 17.51
C ALA A 38 -14.78 30.68 16.83
N HIS A 39 -15.46 31.29 15.87
CA HIS A 39 -14.99 32.55 15.27
C HIS A 39 -14.84 33.71 16.25
N ARG A 40 -15.70 33.77 17.28
CA ARG A 40 -15.56 34.80 18.36
C ARG A 40 -14.36 34.51 19.26
N GLU A 41 -14.15 33.25 19.61
CA GLU A 41 -12.99 32.80 20.39
C GLU A 41 -11.67 33.17 19.68
N ILE A 42 -11.57 32.88 18.38
CA ILE A 42 -10.37 33.24 17.60
C ILE A 42 -10.08 34.73 17.61
N LYS A 43 -11.10 35.57 17.40
CA LYS A 43 -10.93 37.05 17.48
C LYS A 43 -10.44 37.53 18.82
N GLN A 44 -10.76 36.84 19.91
CA GLN A 44 -10.27 37.17 21.27
C GLN A 44 -8.80 36.74 21.39
N LEU A 45 -8.44 35.53 20.92
CA LEU A 45 -7.07 35.03 20.92
C LEU A 45 -6.12 35.90 20.10
N GLU A 46 -6.52 36.33 18.91
CA GLU A 46 -5.73 37.25 18.05
C GLU A 46 -5.37 38.56 18.78
N ARG A 47 -6.23 39.05 19.68
CA ARG A 47 -5.97 40.25 20.46
C ARG A 47 -5.06 40.03 21.68
N ALA A 48 -5.00 38.79 22.16
CA ALA A 48 -4.25 38.41 23.37
C ALA A 48 -2.86 37.80 23.07
N ALA A 49 -2.50 37.66 21.83
CA ALA A 49 -1.51 36.71 21.31
C ALA A 49 -0.04 37.15 21.49
N THR A 50 0.42 37.43 22.68
CA THR A 50 1.87 37.34 22.97
C THR A 50 2.08 36.18 23.96
N PRO A 51 2.84 35.13 23.61
CA PRO A 51 3.15 34.07 24.55
C PRO A 51 3.87 34.65 25.77
N ALA A 52 3.24 34.57 26.94
CA ALA A 52 3.86 35.01 28.19
C ALA A 52 4.66 33.85 28.80
N MET A 53 5.78 34.20 29.45
CA MET A 53 6.46 33.26 30.35
C MET A 53 5.56 32.98 31.56
N GLU A 54 5.03 31.77 31.61
CA GLU A 54 4.27 31.26 32.76
C GLU A 54 5.19 30.46 33.68
N ASP A 55 4.81 30.39 34.96
CA ASP A 55 5.53 29.61 35.96
C ASP A 55 5.67 28.12 35.53
N GLY A 56 6.90 27.61 35.63
CA GLY A 56 7.24 26.23 35.25
C GLY A 56 7.46 26.00 33.75
N ARG A 57 7.41 27.03 32.89
CA ARG A 57 7.78 26.95 31.48
C ARG A 57 9.26 27.23 31.31
N ARG A 58 9.98 26.37 30.53
CA ARG A 58 11.42 26.57 30.22
C ARG A 58 11.57 27.55 29.05
N ASP A 59 12.52 28.50 29.14
CA ASP A 59 12.89 29.34 28.00
C ASP A 59 13.97 28.67 27.15
N LEU A 60 13.60 28.17 25.98
CA LEU A 60 14.48 27.49 25.08
C LEU A 60 14.61 28.18 23.70
N ARG A 61 14.25 29.48 23.66
CA ARG A 61 14.36 30.30 22.44
C ARG A 61 15.78 30.45 21.91
N GLY A 62 16.77 30.31 22.80
CA GLY A 62 18.21 30.38 22.44
C GLY A 62 18.75 29.14 21.74
N LEU A 63 18.04 28.00 21.75
CA LEU A 63 18.46 26.81 21.02
C LEU A 63 18.17 26.99 19.52
N LEU A 64 19.00 26.38 18.69
CA LEU A 64 18.94 26.52 17.23
C LEU A 64 17.89 25.57 16.63
N TRP A 65 16.63 25.80 16.99
CA TRP A 65 15.49 25.07 16.47
C TRP A 65 15.31 25.25 14.96
N SER A 66 14.96 24.20 14.25
CA SER A 66 14.58 24.24 12.84
C SER A 66 13.41 23.32 12.57
N SER A 67 12.63 23.62 11.53
CA SER A 67 11.62 22.71 10.97
C SER A 67 12.02 22.25 9.58
N VAL A 68 11.63 21.01 9.22
CA VAL A 68 11.71 20.50 7.85
C VAL A 68 10.34 20.01 7.45
N ASP A 69 9.72 20.64 6.42
CA ASP A 69 8.38 20.33 5.97
C ASP A 69 8.24 20.57 4.45
N ASN A 70 7.03 20.48 3.88
CA ASN A 70 6.80 20.88 2.51
C ASN A 70 7.01 22.42 2.39
N ARG A 71 7.50 22.87 1.23
CA ARG A 71 7.73 24.29 0.98
C ARG A 71 6.49 25.15 1.24
N THR A 72 5.30 24.61 0.94
CA THR A 72 4.02 25.29 1.05
C THR A 72 3.34 25.11 2.40
N SER A 73 3.84 24.26 3.29
CA SER A 73 3.26 24.05 4.63
C SER A 73 3.27 25.34 5.45
N ARG A 74 2.15 25.63 6.08
CA ARG A 74 1.97 26.78 6.98
C ARG A 74 1.57 26.35 8.39
N ASP A 75 1.17 25.11 8.55
CA ASP A 75 0.76 24.45 9.77
C ASP A 75 1.92 23.63 10.35
N LEU A 76 2.94 24.34 10.88
CA LEU A 76 4.14 23.70 11.42
C LEU A 76 3.87 23.16 12.83
N ASP A 77 3.65 21.86 12.92
CA ASP A 77 3.38 21.16 14.16
C ASP A 77 4.64 20.90 15.01
N GLN A 78 5.83 20.83 14.38
CA GLN A 78 7.07 20.41 15.04
C GLN A 78 8.31 21.22 14.61
N ILE A 79 9.27 21.32 15.53
CA ILE A 79 10.64 21.82 15.34
C ILE A 79 11.60 20.93 16.12
N GLU A 80 12.85 20.82 15.63
CA GLU A 80 13.86 19.92 16.20
C GLU A 80 15.17 20.63 16.47
N VAL A 81 15.85 20.17 17.54
CA VAL A 81 17.26 20.53 17.84
C VAL A 81 17.96 19.33 18.47
N ALA A 82 19.22 19.12 18.14
CA ALA A 82 20.06 18.05 18.68
C ALA A 82 21.32 18.62 19.32
N GLU A 83 21.82 17.95 20.37
CA GLU A 83 23.06 18.31 21.08
C GLU A 83 23.88 17.05 21.36
N SER A 84 25.17 17.06 21.01
CA SER A 84 26.09 15.98 21.36
C SER A 84 26.45 16.07 22.84
N LEU A 85 26.32 14.95 23.56
CA LEU A 85 26.70 14.84 24.96
C LEU A 85 28.12 14.26 25.13
N PRO A 86 28.80 14.53 26.27
CA PRO A 86 30.19 14.08 26.49
C PRO A 86 30.39 12.57 26.47
N ASP A 87 29.32 11.79 26.73
CA ASP A 87 29.33 10.32 26.72
C ASP A 87 29.13 9.73 25.29
N GLY A 88 29.07 10.57 24.25
CA GLY A 88 28.79 10.17 22.87
C GLY A 88 27.33 9.91 22.55
N SER A 89 26.43 10.09 23.53
CA SER A 89 24.98 10.11 23.28
C SER A 89 24.56 11.44 22.66
N ILE A 90 23.37 11.48 22.09
CA ILE A 90 22.76 12.68 21.51
C ILE A 90 21.49 13.00 22.31
N ARG A 91 21.40 14.24 22.77
CA ARG A 91 20.13 14.79 23.27
C ARG A 91 19.36 15.33 22.07
N LEU A 92 18.20 14.73 21.79
CA LEU A 92 17.26 15.19 20.77
C LEU A 92 16.07 15.83 21.49
N SER A 93 15.80 17.10 21.18
CA SER A 93 14.60 17.81 21.64
C SER A 93 13.69 18.07 20.46
N ILE A 94 12.43 17.64 20.60
CA ILE A 94 11.37 17.80 19.58
C ILE A 94 10.29 18.68 20.21
N GLY A 95 10.17 19.91 19.71
CA GLY A 95 9.16 20.87 20.13
C GLY A 95 7.88 20.69 19.32
N ILE A 96 6.78 20.33 19.98
CA ILE A 96 5.46 20.21 19.40
C ILE A 96 4.63 21.42 19.77
N ALA A 97 3.92 22.02 18.82
CA ALA A 97 3.04 23.16 19.04
C ALA A 97 2.09 22.93 20.22
N ASP A 98 2.11 23.78 21.25
CA ASP A 98 1.21 23.68 22.41
C ASP A 98 -0.17 24.27 22.08
N VAL A 99 -0.97 23.49 21.34
CA VAL A 99 -2.32 23.88 20.90
C VAL A 99 -3.25 24.09 22.09
N ASP A 100 -3.13 23.26 23.14
CA ASP A 100 -3.94 23.36 24.35
C ASP A 100 -3.71 24.67 25.13
N ALA A 101 -2.62 25.39 24.85
CA ALA A 101 -2.40 26.72 25.46
C ALA A 101 -3.40 27.79 24.94
N LEU A 102 -4.00 27.58 23.78
CA LEU A 102 -4.95 28.48 23.12
C LEU A 102 -6.34 27.86 22.91
N VAL A 103 -6.42 26.56 22.79
CA VAL A 103 -7.67 25.81 22.60
C VAL A 103 -7.98 25.09 23.92
N GLU A 104 -8.63 25.80 24.81
CA GLU A 104 -9.01 25.23 26.10
C GLU A 104 -10.12 24.19 25.95
N ARG A 105 -10.08 23.15 26.77
CA ARG A 105 -11.11 22.12 26.81
C ARG A 105 -12.50 22.68 27.05
N GLY A 106 -13.49 22.26 26.25
CA GLY A 106 -14.90 22.67 26.37
C GLY A 106 -15.22 24.03 25.76
N THR A 107 -14.28 24.63 25.02
CA THR A 107 -14.58 25.79 24.16
C THR A 107 -15.27 25.34 22.87
N ALA A 108 -15.92 26.25 22.15
CA ALA A 108 -16.58 25.90 20.88
C ALA A 108 -15.58 25.45 19.81
N THR A 109 -14.34 25.92 19.87
CA THR A 109 -13.24 25.48 19.01
C THR A 109 -12.83 24.04 19.35
N ASP A 110 -12.74 23.70 20.64
CA ASP A 110 -12.45 22.34 21.11
C ASP A 110 -13.56 21.36 20.76
N ASP A 111 -14.82 21.75 20.94
CA ASP A 111 -15.99 20.92 20.63
C ASP A 111 -16.05 20.60 19.13
N HIS A 112 -15.78 21.59 18.25
CA HIS A 112 -15.69 21.36 16.82
C HIS A 112 -14.52 20.44 16.46
N ALA A 113 -13.35 20.63 17.07
CA ALA A 113 -12.21 19.74 16.89
C ALA A 113 -12.50 18.30 17.35
N ALA A 114 -13.23 18.14 18.48
CA ALA A 114 -13.66 16.84 18.99
C ALA A 114 -14.71 16.15 18.09
N THR A 115 -15.52 16.93 17.36
CA THR A 115 -16.51 16.42 16.40
C THR A 115 -15.82 15.89 15.13
N ASN A 116 -14.96 16.69 14.53
CA ASN A 116 -14.26 16.34 13.29
C ASN A 116 -13.05 15.42 13.52
N THR A 117 -12.39 15.53 14.65
CA THR A 117 -11.22 14.79 15.14
C THR A 117 -9.96 14.86 14.27
N THR A 118 -10.03 15.26 13.02
CA THR A 118 -8.88 15.34 12.11
C THR A 118 -9.09 16.37 11.01
N SER A 119 -8.01 16.97 10.53
CA SER A 119 -8.02 17.70 9.26
C SER A 119 -8.13 16.71 8.09
N VAL A 120 -8.86 17.11 7.02
CA VAL A 120 -9.09 16.27 5.83
C VAL A 120 -8.46 16.94 4.61
N TYR A 121 -7.55 16.22 3.92
CA TYR A 121 -6.77 16.71 2.79
C TYR A 121 -7.36 16.20 1.49
N THR A 122 -8.25 16.98 0.88
CA THR A 122 -9.00 16.54 -0.32
C THR A 122 -8.22 16.68 -1.62
N GLY A 123 -7.04 17.28 -1.59
CA GLY A 123 -6.21 17.54 -2.77
C GLY A 123 -6.56 18.82 -3.52
N VAL A 124 -7.75 19.40 -3.33
CA VAL A 124 -8.16 20.72 -3.88
C VAL A 124 -8.28 21.77 -2.79
N CYS A 125 -8.68 21.40 -1.60
CA CYS A 125 -8.70 22.23 -0.40
C CYS A 125 -8.40 21.37 0.84
N VAL A 126 -8.07 22.03 1.93
CA VAL A 126 -7.88 21.39 3.24
C VAL A 126 -9.01 21.85 4.15
N PHE A 127 -9.71 20.90 4.75
CA PHE A 127 -10.64 21.16 5.85
C PHE A 127 -9.88 20.98 7.14
N HIS A 128 -9.43 22.08 7.71
CA HIS A 128 -8.65 22.05 8.93
C HIS A 128 -9.53 21.68 10.12
N MET A 129 -8.99 20.89 11.05
CA MET A 129 -9.65 20.55 12.32
C MET A 129 -9.85 21.78 13.19
N LEU A 130 -8.87 22.68 13.19
CA LEU A 130 -8.90 23.97 13.90
C LEU A 130 -8.99 25.11 12.88
N PRO A 131 -9.62 26.25 13.22
CA PRO A 131 -9.61 27.42 12.36
C PRO A 131 -8.23 27.80 11.85
N THR A 132 -8.15 28.22 10.59
CA THR A 132 -6.89 28.47 9.89
C THR A 132 -5.97 29.43 10.64
N GLN A 133 -6.52 30.42 11.31
CA GLN A 133 -5.76 31.38 12.13
C GLN A 133 -5.04 30.68 13.31
N LEU A 134 -5.61 29.61 13.85
CA LEU A 134 -4.90 28.79 14.84
C LEU A 134 -3.85 27.93 14.16
N SER A 135 -4.28 27.04 13.27
CA SER A 135 -3.42 25.99 12.74
C SER A 135 -2.27 26.48 11.88
N THR A 136 -2.39 27.65 11.20
CA THR A 136 -1.36 28.19 10.31
C THR A 136 -0.62 29.43 10.84
N ASP A 137 -1.07 29.96 11.98
CA ASP A 137 -0.49 31.16 12.57
C ASP A 137 -0.28 31.00 14.08
N LEU A 138 -1.32 31.20 14.93
CA LEU A 138 -1.19 31.38 16.37
C LEU A 138 -0.51 30.20 17.10
N THR A 139 -0.77 28.96 16.67
CA THR A 139 -0.15 27.75 17.22
C THR A 139 0.99 27.22 16.36
N SER A 140 1.06 27.60 15.08
CA SER A 140 2.10 27.15 14.16
C SER A 140 3.48 27.64 14.60
N LEU A 141 4.48 26.77 14.60
CA LEU A 141 5.86 27.06 14.99
C LEU A 141 6.60 27.79 13.86
N ASN A 142 6.06 28.97 13.49
CA ASN A 142 6.54 29.80 12.39
C ASN A 142 7.96 30.32 12.63
N GLU A 143 8.72 30.50 11.54
CA GLU A 143 10.09 31.01 11.56
C GLU A 143 10.14 32.44 12.16
N GLY A 144 11.05 32.63 13.09
CA GLY A 144 11.33 33.93 13.73
C GLY A 144 10.36 34.30 14.86
N GLU A 145 9.32 33.51 15.14
CA GLU A 145 8.31 33.81 16.13
C GLU A 145 8.46 33.00 17.42
N ASP A 146 8.13 33.64 18.56
CA ASP A 146 8.07 32.96 19.85
C ASP A 146 6.78 32.16 19.95
N ARG A 147 6.86 30.88 20.28
CA ARG A 147 5.72 29.99 20.38
C ARG A 147 5.80 29.08 21.60
N ASN A 148 4.64 28.77 22.15
CA ASN A 148 4.50 27.75 23.18
C ASN A 148 4.65 26.37 22.54
N ALA A 149 5.43 25.50 23.19
CA ALA A 149 5.63 24.12 22.75
C ALA A 149 5.61 23.15 23.94
N ILE A 150 5.20 21.92 23.67
CA ILE A 150 5.53 20.77 24.49
C ILE A 150 6.78 20.15 23.90
N VAL A 151 7.87 20.20 24.64
CA VAL A 151 9.14 19.60 24.24
C VAL A 151 9.17 18.17 24.74
N ILE A 152 9.40 17.24 23.81
CA ILE A 152 9.70 15.84 24.08
C ILE A 152 11.21 15.70 23.90
N GLU A 153 11.91 15.37 24.98
CA GLU A 153 13.35 15.23 25.03
C GLU A 153 13.73 13.75 25.12
N LEU A 154 14.65 13.31 24.29
CA LEU A 154 15.16 11.95 24.24
C LEU A 154 16.69 11.98 24.33
N GLN A 155 17.24 11.11 25.19
CA GLN A 155 18.66 10.81 25.13
C GLN A 155 18.87 9.56 24.28
N ILE A 156 19.68 9.64 23.23
CA ILE A 156 19.90 8.57 22.25
C ILE A 156 21.35 8.12 22.36
N ALA A 157 21.56 6.89 22.83
CA ALA A 157 22.86 6.30 22.96
C ALA A 157 23.52 5.99 21.61
N SER A 158 24.81 5.65 21.61
CA SER A 158 25.56 5.35 20.37
C SER A 158 24.99 4.13 19.62
N ASP A 159 24.37 3.19 20.31
CA ASP A 159 23.69 2.02 19.75
C ASP A 159 22.26 2.30 19.30
N GLY A 160 21.78 3.56 19.42
CA GLY A 160 20.42 3.97 19.07
C GLY A 160 19.36 3.65 20.12
N SER A 161 19.70 3.07 21.25
CA SER A 161 18.78 2.90 22.38
C SER A 161 18.40 4.26 23.00
N VAL A 162 17.24 4.34 23.63
CA VAL A 162 16.73 5.55 24.27
C VAL A 162 16.59 5.30 25.78
N PRO A 163 17.66 5.55 26.57
CA PRO A 163 17.68 5.26 28.00
C PRO A 163 16.87 6.24 28.83
N ALA A 164 16.64 7.47 28.35
CA ALA A 164 15.92 8.50 29.08
C ALA A 164 15.02 9.32 28.16
N VAL A 165 13.82 9.64 28.67
CA VAL A 165 12.85 10.51 28.02
C VAL A 165 12.26 11.49 29.05
N ASP A 166 11.92 12.70 28.61
CA ASP A 166 11.18 13.69 29.41
C ASP A 166 10.22 14.48 28.52
N ALA A 167 9.19 15.07 29.14
CA ALA A 167 8.31 16.00 28.44
C ALA A 167 7.93 17.16 29.38
N TYR A 168 8.05 18.36 28.83
CA TYR A 168 7.83 19.61 29.59
C TYR A 168 7.38 20.75 28.66
N ARG A 169 6.79 21.79 29.26
CA ARG A 169 6.39 23.01 28.57
C ARG A 169 7.56 23.95 28.36
N ALA A 170 7.66 24.53 27.16
CA ALA A 170 8.71 25.51 26.84
C ALA A 170 8.19 26.65 25.99
N LEU A 171 8.94 27.75 25.99
CA LEU A 171 8.86 28.81 25.01
C LEU A 171 10.04 28.61 24.02
N VAL A 172 9.71 28.51 22.74
CA VAL A 172 10.67 28.18 21.66
C VAL A 172 10.61 29.22 20.56
N ARG A 173 11.67 29.25 19.71
CA ARG A 173 11.69 30.05 18.48
C ARG A 173 12.28 29.24 17.34
N ASN A 174 11.53 29.07 16.27
CA ASN A 174 12.02 28.43 15.06
C ASN A 174 12.99 29.37 14.32
N HIS A 175 14.25 28.98 14.17
CA HIS A 175 15.28 29.79 13.52
C HIS A 175 15.41 29.55 12.02
N ALA A 176 14.86 28.45 11.51
CA ALA A 176 14.89 28.15 10.09
C ALA A 176 13.75 27.19 9.69
N LYS A 177 12.91 27.63 8.72
CA LYS A 177 11.97 26.77 8.02
C LYS A 177 12.64 26.21 6.77
N LEU A 178 12.84 24.91 6.73
CA LEU A 178 13.51 24.18 5.66
C LEU A 178 12.50 23.33 4.88
N ASP A 179 12.83 22.97 3.64
CA ASP A 179 11.99 22.12 2.81
C ASP A 179 12.59 20.74 2.53
N TYR A 180 11.71 19.71 2.46
CA TYR A 180 12.09 18.33 2.24
C TYR A 180 12.96 18.12 0.98
N GLU A 181 12.63 18.79 -0.13
CA GLU A 181 13.31 18.56 -1.40
C GLU A 181 14.75 19.10 -1.39
N SER A 182 14.96 20.27 -0.82
CA SER A 182 16.29 20.88 -0.77
C SER A 182 17.19 20.22 0.25
N VAL A 183 16.65 19.92 1.46
CA VAL A 183 17.42 19.20 2.50
C VAL A 183 17.69 17.76 2.06
N GLY A 184 16.71 17.07 1.48
CA GLY A 184 16.88 15.70 1.00
C GLY A 184 17.99 15.58 -0.04
N ARG A 185 18.01 16.47 -1.05
CA ARG A 185 19.09 16.51 -2.04
C ARG A 185 20.44 16.77 -1.42
N TRP A 186 20.52 17.64 -0.42
CA TRP A 186 21.77 17.91 0.29
C TRP A 186 22.26 16.67 1.07
N LEU A 187 21.37 15.98 1.76
CA LEU A 187 21.70 14.75 2.48
C LEU A 187 22.15 13.61 1.53
N GLU A 188 21.75 13.65 0.28
CA GLU A 188 22.20 12.74 -0.79
C GLU A 188 23.54 13.17 -1.44
N GLY A 189 24.19 14.20 -0.91
CA GLY A 189 25.47 14.71 -1.41
C GLY A 189 25.36 15.83 -2.44
N GLY A 190 24.17 16.38 -2.67
CA GLY A 190 23.93 17.54 -3.51
C GLY A 190 24.33 18.86 -2.84
N PRO A 191 24.13 20.00 -3.52
CA PRO A 191 24.50 21.32 -2.99
C PRO A 191 23.62 21.68 -1.77
N ALA A 192 24.27 22.31 -0.77
CA ALA A 192 23.55 22.79 0.41
C ALA A 192 22.55 23.91 0.04
N PRO A 193 21.34 23.91 0.61
CA PRO A 193 20.40 25.03 0.51
C PRO A 193 21.08 26.33 0.98
N SER A 194 20.70 27.46 0.38
CA SER A 194 21.31 28.75 0.70
C SER A 194 21.27 29.15 2.19
N VAL A 195 20.23 28.70 2.90
CA VAL A 195 20.09 28.89 4.35
C VAL A 195 21.17 28.14 5.11
N LEU A 196 21.43 26.88 4.76
CA LEU A 196 22.47 26.05 5.36
C LEU A 196 23.89 26.56 4.98
N ALA A 197 24.09 26.86 3.70
CA ALA A 197 25.38 27.36 3.21
C ALA A 197 25.84 28.64 3.94
N ARG A 198 24.89 29.47 4.39
CA ARG A 198 25.18 30.74 5.12
C ARG A 198 25.20 30.56 6.65
N ASN A 199 24.79 29.41 7.16
CA ASN A 199 24.74 29.14 8.60
C ASN A 199 25.41 27.81 8.94
N PRO A 200 26.76 27.79 9.17
CA PRO A 200 27.48 26.57 9.53
C PRO A 200 26.95 25.85 10.79
N ALA A 201 26.44 26.60 11.76
CA ALA A 201 25.89 26.02 12.97
C ALA A 201 24.59 25.23 12.67
N LEU A 202 23.72 25.76 11.80
CA LEU A 202 22.52 25.06 11.36
C LEU A 202 22.86 23.84 10.51
N THR A 203 23.90 23.92 9.68
CA THR A 203 24.40 22.77 8.91
C THR A 203 24.88 21.66 9.84
N ALA A 204 25.65 22.00 10.89
CA ALA A 204 26.11 21.05 11.89
C ALA A 204 24.90 20.42 12.64
N GLN A 205 23.88 21.22 12.98
CA GLN A 205 22.64 20.74 13.59
C GLN A 205 21.95 19.68 12.73
N LEU A 206 21.71 19.96 11.45
CA LEU A 206 21.03 18.99 10.58
C LEU A 206 21.87 17.74 10.31
N THR A 207 23.22 17.86 10.28
CA THR A 207 24.10 16.70 10.21
C THR A 207 23.93 15.80 11.43
N LEU A 208 23.91 16.40 12.63
CA LEU A 208 23.72 15.68 13.89
C LEU A 208 22.32 15.07 13.98
N GLN A 209 21.31 15.80 13.53
CA GLN A 209 19.93 15.29 13.46
C GLN A 209 19.82 14.10 12.49
N HIS A 210 20.50 14.14 11.35
CA HIS A 210 20.55 13.02 10.40
C HIS A 210 21.23 11.78 10.99
N GLU A 211 22.34 11.96 11.71
CA GLU A 211 23.01 10.89 12.44
C GLU A 211 22.07 10.27 13.50
N CYS A 212 21.41 11.13 14.27
CA CYS A 212 20.45 10.74 15.28
C CYS A 212 19.30 9.90 14.70
N ALA A 213 18.68 10.38 13.61
CA ALA A 213 17.61 9.67 12.92
C ALA A 213 18.08 8.31 12.37
N THR A 214 19.32 8.24 11.91
CA THR A 214 19.92 6.97 11.43
C THR A 214 20.05 5.96 12.56
N ARG A 215 20.57 6.36 13.73
CA ARG A 215 20.66 5.48 14.92
C ARG A 215 19.28 4.95 15.33
N LEU A 216 18.26 5.80 15.39
CA LEU A 216 16.88 5.43 15.73
C LEU A 216 16.27 4.46 14.70
N ARG A 217 16.52 4.71 13.41
CA ARG A 217 16.05 3.88 12.30
C ARG A 217 16.64 2.48 12.34
N ASP A 218 17.93 2.36 12.62
CA ASP A 218 18.63 1.08 12.65
C ASP A 218 18.10 0.18 13.78
N VAL A 219 17.87 0.74 14.97
CA VAL A 219 17.20 0.02 16.08
C VAL A 219 15.79 -0.40 15.68
N ARG A 220 15.03 0.46 15.05
CA ARG A 220 13.66 0.17 14.65
C ARG A 220 13.61 -0.93 13.58
N ARG A 221 14.54 -0.91 12.61
CA ARG A 221 14.68 -1.97 11.61
C ARG A 221 15.03 -3.32 12.24
N SER A 222 15.94 -3.35 13.19
CA SER A 222 16.28 -4.59 13.92
C SER A 222 15.12 -5.12 14.77
N SER A 223 14.20 -4.24 15.18
CA SER A 223 12.96 -4.58 15.90
C SER A 223 11.80 -4.98 14.99
N GLY A 224 12.01 -5.08 13.67
CA GLY A 224 10.99 -5.54 12.72
C GLY A 224 10.08 -4.46 12.14
N ALA A 225 10.51 -3.19 12.13
CA ALA A 225 9.77 -2.14 11.44
C ALA A 225 9.68 -2.40 9.93
N ILE A 226 8.46 -2.31 9.40
CA ILE A 226 8.17 -2.51 7.99
C ILE A 226 8.38 -1.19 7.23
N ASN A 227 9.16 -1.24 6.16
CA ASN A 227 9.38 -0.10 5.30
C ASN A 227 8.46 -0.18 4.08
N ILE A 228 7.50 0.72 4.00
CA ILE A 228 6.46 0.76 2.97
C ILE A 228 6.61 2.03 2.14
N GLU A 229 6.48 1.91 0.82
CA GLU A 229 6.45 3.04 -0.09
C GLU A 229 5.04 3.28 -0.62
N SER A 230 4.62 4.54 -0.66
CA SER A 230 3.34 4.92 -1.25
C SER A 230 3.51 5.12 -2.76
N SER A 231 2.62 4.49 -3.54
CA SER A 231 2.48 4.73 -4.98
C SER A 231 1.29 5.64 -5.31
N GLU A 232 0.67 6.24 -4.29
CA GLU A 232 -0.54 7.04 -4.48
C GLU A 232 -0.21 8.41 -5.11
N PRO A 233 -0.78 8.72 -6.29
CA PRO A 233 -0.58 10.03 -6.91
C PRO A 233 -1.22 11.13 -6.06
N GLN A 234 -0.52 12.25 -5.94
CA GLN A 234 -1.02 13.47 -5.32
C GLN A 234 -1.25 14.54 -6.39
N ALA A 235 -2.31 15.31 -6.24
CA ALA A 235 -2.60 16.42 -7.15
C ALA A 235 -1.59 17.57 -6.94
N VAL A 236 -0.98 18.02 -8.02
CA VAL A 236 -0.22 19.28 -8.05
C VAL A 236 -1.19 20.38 -8.44
N VAL A 237 -1.50 21.26 -7.48
CA VAL A 237 -2.47 22.34 -7.67
C VAL A 237 -1.73 23.68 -7.78
N VAL A 238 -1.98 24.42 -8.86
CA VAL A 238 -1.46 25.77 -9.07
C VAL A 238 -2.63 26.70 -9.38
N GLY A 239 -2.78 27.76 -8.58
CA GLY A 239 -3.88 28.72 -8.75
C GLY A 239 -5.28 28.09 -8.66
N GLY A 240 -5.47 27.08 -7.82
CA GLY A 240 -6.75 26.36 -7.66
C GLY A 240 -7.07 25.36 -8.77
N ARG A 241 -6.16 25.13 -9.71
CA ARG A 241 -6.31 24.15 -10.79
C ARG A 241 -5.33 23.01 -10.63
N VAL A 242 -5.79 21.79 -10.86
CA VAL A 242 -4.94 20.60 -10.92
C VAL A 242 -4.13 20.65 -12.21
N VAL A 243 -2.82 20.79 -12.10
CA VAL A 243 -1.90 20.91 -13.25
C VAL A 243 -1.14 19.62 -13.52
N ASP A 244 -0.99 18.74 -12.51
CA ASP A 244 -0.32 17.46 -12.65
C ASP A 244 -0.77 16.48 -11.55
N LEU A 245 -0.45 15.20 -11.74
CA LEU A 245 -0.58 14.13 -10.75
C LEU A 245 0.79 13.49 -10.56
N ALA A 246 1.42 13.72 -9.43
CA ALA A 246 2.77 13.24 -9.14
C ALA A 246 2.79 12.24 -7.98
N VAL A 247 3.58 11.19 -8.11
CA VAL A 247 3.87 10.27 -7.00
C VAL A 247 5.03 10.85 -6.21
N PRO A 248 4.85 11.14 -4.90
CA PRO A 248 5.94 11.67 -4.07
C PRO A 248 7.11 10.68 -4.03
N ARG A 249 8.31 11.17 -4.26
CA ARG A 249 9.52 10.37 -4.10
C ARG A 249 9.93 10.35 -2.64
N ARG A 250 10.41 9.20 -2.20
CA ARG A 250 11.08 9.09 -0.91
C ARG A 250 12.34 9.96 -0.91
N ASN A 251 12.62 10.62 0.22
CA ASN A 251 13.86 11.37 0.37
C ASN A 251 14.36 11.33 1.83
N PRO A 252 15.69 11.44 2.06
CA PRO A 252 16.26 11.31 3.41
C PRO A 252 15.75 12.32 4.43
N ALA A 253 15.31 13.50 4.02
CA ALA A 253 14.77 14.49 4.94
C ALA A 253 13.36 14.11 5.44
N ARG A 254 12.53 13.49 4.59
CA ARG A 254 11.25 12.92 5.02
C ARG A 254 11.45 11.76 6.00
N ASP A 255 12.41 10.90 5.70
CA ASP A 255 12.78 9.78 6.57
C ASP A 255 13.28 10.29 7.94
N LEU A 256 14.06 11.36 7.98
CA LEU A 256 14.56 11.98 9.21
C LEU A 256 13.40 12.43 10.11
N ILE A 257 12.46 13.20 9.56
CA ILE A 257 11.31 13.69 10.33
C ILE A 257 10.37 12.54 10.72
N GLU A 258 10.15 11.55 9.87
CA GLU A 258 9.38 10.36 10.21
C GLU A 258 9.98 9.62 11.41
N ASP A 259 11.30 9.40 11.43
CA ASP A 259 11.99 8.74 12.54
C ASP A 259 11.84 9.52 13.85
N PHE A 260 11.93 10.85 13.80
CA PHE A 260 11.74 11.71 14.98
C PHE A 260 10.30 11.69 15.47
N MET A 261 9.32 11.74 14.57
CA MET A 261 7.91 11.68 14.96
C MET A 261 7.57 10.32 15.58
N ILE A 262 8.13 9.23 15.06
CA ILE A 262 7.95 7.89 15.66
C ILE A 262 8.59 7.85 17.05
N ALA A 263 9.80 8.37 17.20
CA ALA A 263 10.49 8.41 18.50
C ALA A 263 9.75 9.26 19.53
N ALA A 264 9.29 10.46 19.14
CA ALA A 264 8.50 11.34 20.03
C ALA A 264 7.19 10.70 20.47
N ASN A 265 6.45 10.09 19.55
CA ASN A 265 5.19 9.40 19.86
C ASN A 265 5.41 8.20 20.80
N ARG A 266 6.51 7.47 20.64
CA ARG A 266 6.90 6.39 21.54
C ARG A 266 7.32 6.92 22.92
N ALA A 267 8.12 7.99 22.95
CA ALA A 267 8.53 8.64 24.21
C ALA A 267 7.32 9.15 24.98
N ALA A 268 6.38 9.82 24.32
CA ALA A 268 5.13 10.28 24.94
C ALA A 268 4.33 9.12 25.56
N ALA A 269 4.27 7.97 24.87
CA ALA A 269 3.64 6.76 25.40
C ALA A 269 4.33 6.26 26.67
N MET A 270 5.67 6.21 26.68
CA MET A 270 6.47 5.78 27.83
C MET A 270 6.27 6.74 29.02
N ILE A 271 6.33 8.04 28.78
CA ILE A 271 6.15 9.07 29.80
C ILE A 271 4.77 8.96 30.48
N LEU A 272 3.70 8.81 29.71
CA LEU A 272 2.36 8.65 30.26
C LEU A 272 2.25 7.37 31.09
N LEU A 273 2.82 6.27 30.60
CA LEU A 273 2.84 4.99 31.30
C LEU A 273 3.60 5.07 32.64
N GLU A 274 4.83 5.62 32.63
CA GLU A 274 5.69 5.77 33.80
C GLU A 274 5.06 6.69 34.84
N ARG A 275 4.35 7.73 34.42
CA ARG A 275 3.64 8.66 35.28
C ARG A 275 2.26 8.14 35.74
N GLY A 276 1.89 6.91 35.35
CA GLY A 276 0.64 6.23 35.77
C GLY A 276 -0.63 6.80 35.14
N SER A 277 -0.51 7.50 34.02
CA SER A 277 -1.66 8.04 33.27
C SER A 277 -2.24 7.02 32.32
N MET A 278 -3.57 7.03 32.14
CA MET A 278 -4.23 6.41 30.98
C MET A 278 -3.77 7.11 29.70
N SER A 279 -3.80 6.38 28.59
CA SER A 279 -3.44 6.93 27.28
C SER A 279 -4.28 6.31 26.15
N ILE A 280 -4.43 7.04 25.04
CA ILE A 280 -5.03 6.53 23.81
C ILE A 280 -3.90 6.04 22.90
N ARG A 281 -3.79 4.72 22.74
CA ARG A 281 -2.77 4.07 21.90
C ARG A 281 -3.19 4.03 20.45
N ARG A 282 -2.23 4.18 19.55
CA ARG A 282 -2.39 3.89 18.12
C ARG A 282 -1.94 2.46 17.85
N VAL A 283 -2.88 1.58 17.52
CA VAL A 283 -2.65 0.15 17.36
C VAL A 283 -2.87 -0.26 15.91
N VAL A 284 -1.96 -1.09 15.38
CA VAL A 284 -2.18 -1.87 14.17
C VAL A 284 -2.01 -3.33 14.60
N ARG A 285 -3.11 -4.06 14.63
CA ARG A 285 -3.11 -5.46 15.09
C ARG A 285 -2.36 -6.36 14.11
N GLU A 286 -2.08 -7.57 14.55
CA GLU A 286 -1.58 -8.62 13.67
C GLU A 286 -2.54 -8.84 12.51
N PRO A 287 -2.01 -9.02 11.27
CA PRO A 287 -2.85 -9.14 10.09
C PRO A 287 -3.73 -10.40 10.14
N GLN A 288 -5.04 -10.22 10.10
CA GLN A 288 -5.98 -11.35 10.07
C GLN A 288 -5.84 -12.21 8.78
N ARG A 289 -5.28 -11.62 7.71
CA ARG A 289 -5.03 -12.31 6.44
C ARG A 289 -3.55 -12.57 6.22
N TRP A 290 -2.85 -13.00 7.28
CA TRP A 290 -1.43 -13.32 7.20
C TRP A 290 -1.13 -14.43 6.20
N ASP A 291 -2.02 -15.42 6.07
CA ASP A 291 -1.97 -16.46 5.04
C ASP A 291 -1.82 -15.90 3.62
N ARG A 292 -2.45 -14.77 3.34
CA ARG A 292 -2.31 -14.06 2.04
C ARG A 292 -0.94 -13.42 1.87
N LEU A 293 -0.32 -12.93 2.94
CA LEU A 293 1.04 -12.41 2.90
C LEU A 293 2.05 -13.55 2.69
N VAL A 294 1.85 -14.69 3.35
CA VAL A 294 2.65 -15.91 3.16
C VAL A 294 2.56 -16.36 1.70
N GLN A 295 1.34 -16.42 1.14
CA GLN A 295 1.15 -16.79 -0.27
C GLN A 295 1.81 -15.78 -1.22
N LEU A 296 1.66 -14.48 -0.97
CA LEU A 296 2.28 -13.41 -1.77
C LEU A 296 3.81 -13.54 -1.80
N ALA A 297 4.43 -13.83 -0.65
CA ALA A 297 5.87 -14.06 -0.57
C ALA A 297 6.28 -15.32 -1.34
N ALA A 298 5.51 -16.41 -1.21
CA ALA A 298 5.75 -17.65 -1.95
C ALA A 298 5.64 -17.46 -3.48
N ASP A 299 4.67 -16.68 -3.95
CA ASP A 299 4.50 -16.35 -5.37
C ASP A 299 5.71 -15.56 -5.92
N LEU A 300 6.41 -14.83 -5.04
CA LEU A 300 7.63 -14.08 -5.35
C LEU A 300 8.93 -14.86 -5.06
N GLY A 301 8.81 -16.16 -4.72
CA GLY A 301 9.94 -17.06 -4.49
C GLY A 301 10.60 -16.92 -3.11
N GLU A 302 9.89 -16.32 -2.14
CA GLU A 302 10.37 -16.15 -0.77
C GLU A 302 9.45 -16.84 0.25
N THR A 303 9.94 -16.99 1.48
CA THR A 303 9.20 -17.69 2.54
C THR A 303 8.98 -16.77 3.73
N LEU A 304 7.73 -16.68 4.18
CA LEU A 304 7.37 -16.08 5.46
C LEU A 304 6.94 -17.18 6.45
N PRO A 305 7.14 -16.99 7.77
CA PRO A 305 6.68 -17.94 8.79
C PRO A 305 5.15 -18.07 8.76
N ALA A 306 4.63 -19.19 9.27
CA ALA A 306 3.18 -19.44 9.32
C ALA A 306 2.45 -18.51 10.31
N ALA A 307 3.11 -18.10 11.39
CA ALA A 307 2.60 -17.11 12.34
C ALA A 307 3.04 -15.69 11.93
N PRO A 308 2.23 -14.64 12.23
CA PRO A 308 2.58 -13.27 11.96
C PRO A 308 3.91 -12.85 12.60
N ASP A 309 4.82 -12.32 11.79
CA ASP A 309 6.15 -11.86 12.19
C ASP A 309 6.50 -10.59 11.38
N SER A 310 6.52 -9.45 12.06
CA SER A 310 6.83 -8.14 11.44
C SER A 310 8.28 -8.07 10.96
N GLY A 311 9.23 -8.69 11.66
CA GLY A 311 10.64 -8.71 11.28
C GLY A 311 10.89 -9.52 10.00
N ALA A 312 10.28 -10.71 9.91
CA ALA A 312 10.33 -11.53 8.70
C ALA A 312 9.70 -10.79 7.51
N LEU A 313 8.55 -10.10 7.72
CA LEU A 313 7.90 -9.31 6.69
C LEU A 313 8.75 -8.09 6.27
N GLY A 314 9.37 -7.40 7.23
CA GLY A 314 10.28 -6.28 6.96
C GLY A 314 11.51 -6.71 6.15
N THR A 315 12.09 -7.86 6.49
CA THR A 315 13.22 -8.46 5.77
C THR A 315 12.83 -8.86 4.34
N PHE A 316 11.67 -9.50 4.17
CA PHE A 316 11.11 -9.83 2.86
C PHE A 316 10.95 -8.57 1.99
N LEU A 317 10.31 -7.52 2.51
CA LEU A 317 10.10 -6.28 1.77
C LEU A 317 11.41 -5.58 1.40
N SER A 318 12.41 -5.59 2.29
CA SER A 318 13.72 -5.01 1.98
C SER A 318 14.39 -5.72 0.81
N ARG A 319 14.42 -7.07 0.82
CA ARG A 319 14.97 -7.85 -0.30
C ARG A 319 14.21 -7.60 -1.61
N ARG A 320 12.88 -7.50 -1.54
CA ARG A 320 12.05 -7.23 -2.73
C ARG A 320 12.30 -5.86 -3.30
N ARG A 321 12.47 -4.84 -2.46
CA ARG A 321 12.82 -3.49 -2.90
C ARG A 321 14.15 -3.47 -3.64
N ASP A 322 15.15 -4.17 -3.13
CA ASP A 322 16.48 -4.21 -3.74
C ASP A 322 16.50 -5.05 -5.04
N ALA A 323 15.67 -6.10 -5.12
CA ALA A 323 15.55 -6.98 -6.28
C ALA A 323 14.69 -6.41 -7.41
N ASP A 324 13.62 -5.68 -7.10
CA ASP A 324 12.65 -5.15 -8.06
C ASP A 324 12.10 -3.79 -7.61
N PRO A 325 12.92 -2.72 -7.67
CA PRO A 325 12.49 -1.38 -7.25
C PRO A 325 11.31 -0.83 -8.04
N ALA A 326 11.16 -1.24 -9.31
CA ALA A 326 10.13 -0.71 -10.20
C ALA A 326 8.71 -1.12 -9.78
N HIS A 327 8.53 -2.33 -9.21
CA HIS A 327 7.24 -2.84 -8.77
C HIS A 327 7.07 -2.82 -7.24
N PHE A 328 8.06 -2.31 -6.52
CA PHE A 328 8.06 -2.33 -5.06
C PHE A 328 6.91 -1.50 -4.46
N ALA A 329 6.55 -0.38 -5.08
CA ALA A 329 5.45 0.46 -4.61
C ALA A 329 4.08 -0.24 -4.71
N ASP A 330 3.85 -1.06 -5.75
CA ASP A 330 2.62 -1.85 -5.90
C ASP A 330 2.57 -3.03 -4.91
N LEU A 331 3.72 -3.66 -4.66
CA LEU A 331 3.86 -4.66 -3.60
C LEU A 331 3.56 -4.05 -2.23
N SER A 332 4.14 -2.89 -1.93
CA SER A 332 3.90 -2.14 -0.68
C SER A 332 2.41 -1.85 -0.48
N LEU A 333 1.72 -1.37 -1.50
CA LEU A 333 0.28 -1.10 -1.45
C LEU A 333 -0.54 -2.37 -1.16
N THR A 334 -0.15 -3.49 -1.76
CA THR A 334 -0.80 -4.79 -1.51
C THR A 334 -0.60 -5.24 -0.07
N VAL A 335 0.61 -5.12 0.46
CA VAL A 335 0.94 -5.44 1.85
C VAL A 335 0.14 -4.56 2.81
N VAL A 336 0.08 -3.24 2.61
CA VAL A 336 -0.72 -2.30 3.43
C VAL A 336 -2.19 -2.72 3.50
N LYS A 337 -2.78 -3.10 2.36
CA LYS A 337 -4.18 -3.57 2.31
C LYS A 337 -4.40 -4.86 3.11
N LEU A 338 -3.38 -5.70 3.23
CA LEU A 338 -3.44 -6.97 3.97
C LEU A 338 -3.14 -6.80 5.46
N LEU A 339 -2.34 -5.80 5.85
CA LEU A 339 -2.08 -5.45 7.25
C LEU A 339 -3.36 -4.99 7.98
N GLY A 340 -4.26 -4.34 7.27
CA GLY A 340 -5.49 -3.82 7.84
C GLY A 340 -5.35 -2.38 8.39
N PRO A 341 -6.47 -1.78 8.84
CA PRO A 341 -6.49 -0.41 9.34
C PRO A 341 -5.94 -0.31 10.76
N GLY A 342 -5.31 0.81 11.07
CA GLY A 342 -5.01 1.15 12.45
C GLY A 342 -6.25 1.64 13.21
N GLU A 343 -6.22 1.54 14.52
CA GLU A 343 -7.28 1.99 15.43
C GLU A 343 -6.71 2.68 16.65
N TYR A 344 -7.53 3.46 17.35
CA TYR A 344 -7.20 4.04 18.64
C TYR A 344 -7.85 3.23 19.75
N VAL A 345 -7.08 2.86 20.76
CA VAL A 345 -7.50 2.01 21.87
C VAL A 345 -7.10 2.65 23.19
N LEU A 346 -8.01 2.68 24.16
CA LEU A 346 -7.69 3.12 25.51
C LEU A 346 -6.81 2.09 26.22
N GLU A 347 -5.66 2.52 26.73
CA GLU A 347 -4.83 1.73 27.65
C GLU A 347 -4.99 2.21 29.08
N ARG A 348 -5.34 1.28 29.97
CA ARG A 348 -5.69 1.57 31.36
C ARG A 348 -4.51 1.49 32.33
N ARG A 349 -3.61 0.49 32.17
CA ARG A 349 -2.45 0.23 33.05
C ARG A 349 -1.45 -0.76 32.44
N LEU A 350 -0.29 -0.91 33.09
CA LEU A 350 0.86 -1.79 32.80
C LEU A 350 0.57 -3.30 32.60
N GLY A 351 -0.66 -3.78 32.61
CA GLY A 351 -1.03 -5.20 32.48
C GLY A 351 -1.66 -5.61 31.17
N ASP A 352 -2.19 -4.68 30.40
CA ASP A 352 -2.96 -4.93 29.15
C ASP A 352 -2.05 -5.13 27.92
N ARG A 353 -0.75 -5.35 28.13
CA ARG A 353 0.31 -5.35 27.12
C ARG A 353 0.18 -6.37 25.96
N ARG A 354 -0.75 -7.29 26.00
CA ARG A 354 -0.78 -8.41 25.04
C ARG A 354 -1.38 -8.11 23.68
N GLU A 355 -2.06 -6.97 23.50
CA GLU A 355 -2.78 -6.66 22.27
C GLU A 355 -2.51 -5.28 21.65
N SER A 356 -1.65 -4.43 22.22
CA SER A 356 -1.60 -2.99 21.94
C SER A 356 -0.39 -2.50 21.14
N GLY A 357 0.27 -3.35 20.35
CA GLY A 357 1.40 -2.96 19.51
C GLY A 357 1.01 -2.36 18.15
N HIS A 358 1.92 -1.63 17.53
CA HIS A 358 1.81 -1.21 16.15
C HIS A 358 2.64 -2.12 15.25
N PHE A 359 2.00 -3.18 14.71
CA PHE A 359 2.66 -4.24 13.93
C PHE A 359 3.56 -3.68 12.81
N GLY A 360 3.05 -2.71 12.04
CA GLY A 360 3.81 -2.13 10.92
C GLY A 360 5.02 -1.31 11.33
N LEU A 361 5.02 -0.70 12.52
CA LEU A 361 6.17 0.08 13.02
C LEU A 361 7.12 -0.76 13.88
N GLY A 362 6.76 -2.00 14.22
CA GLY A 362 7.55 -2.85 15.11
C GLY A 362 7.70 -2.29 16.53
N VAL A 363 6.72 -1.52 17.02
CA VAL A 363 6.74 -0.88 18.34
C VAL A 363 5.58 -1.35 19.21
N ALA A 364 5.87 -1.62 20.48
CA ALA A 364 4.87 -2.08 21.44
C ALA A 364 4.00 -0.94 21.96
N ASP A 365 4.61 0.21 22.24
CA ASP A 365 3.98 1.37 22.87
C ASP A 365 3.99 2.56 21.91
N TYR A 366 2.82 3.01 21.48
CA TYR A 366 2.70 4.09 20.50
C TYR A 366 1.43 4.90 20.68
N VAL A 367 1.58 6.21 20.91
CA VAL A 367 0.49 7.18 20.92
C VAL A 367 0.70 8.17 19.77
N HIS A 368 -0.31 8.95 19.45
CA HIS A 368 -0.14 10.14 18.63
C HIS A 368 -0.05 11.38 19.52
N SER A 369 1.01 12.18 19.34
CA SER A 369 1.29 13.39 20.14
C SER A 369 1.94 14.53 19.36
N THR A 370 2.24 14.30 18.06
CA THR A 370 3.14 15.16 17.27
C THR A 370 2.44 16.07 16.26
N ALA A 371 1.11 16.03 16.17
CA ALA A 371 0.36 16.87 15.23
C ALA A 371 -0.98 17.36 15.81
N PRO A 372 -0.98 18.13 16.91
CA PRO A 372 -2.19 18.57 17.62
C PRO A 372 -3.02 19.60 16.83
N ASN A 373 -2.45 20.29 15.84
CA ASN A 373 -3.21 21.19 14.96
C ASN A 373 -4.17 20.46 14.03
N ARG A 374 -3.90 19.17 13.75
CA ARG A 374 -4.63 18.40 12.74
C ARG A 374 -5.14 17.04 13.20
N ARG A 375 -4.87 16.62 14.45
CA ARG A 375 -5.42 15.39 15.05
C ARG A 375 -5.85 15.64 16.49
N PHE A 376 -7.13 15.44 16.79
CA PHE A 376 -7.68 15.67 18.12
C PHE A 376 -7.07 14.76 19.20
N VAL A 377 -6.74 13.51 18.85
CA VAL A 377 -6.08 12.59 19.79
C VAL A 377 -4.72 13.10 20.26
N ASP A 378 -4.00 13.85 19.42
CA ASP A 378 -2.72 14.49 19.79
C ASP A 378 -2.93 15.62 20.79
N LEU A 379 -3.97 16.43 20.59
CA LEU A 379 -4.37 17.47 21.55
C LEU A 379 -4.78 16.86 22.91
N VAL A 380 -5.55 15.77 22.90
CA VAL A 380 -5.88 15.01 24.11
C VAL A 380 -4.61 14.48 24.79
N THR A 381 -3.69 13.89 24.03
CA THR A 381 -2.40 13.41 24.56
C THR A 381 -1.57 14.54 25.16
N GLN A 382 -1.54 15.72 24.54
CA GLN A 382 -0.91 16.92 25.10
C GLN A 382 -1.46 17.29 26.47
N ARG A 383 -2.78 17.31 26.62
CA ARG A 383 -3.48 17.61 27.90
C ARG A 383 -3.12 16.60 28.98
N LEU A 384 -3.04 15.31 28.61
CA LEU A 384 -2.60 14.28 29.57
C LEU A 384 -1.14 14.47 29.98
N ILE A 385 -0.22 14.76 29.06
CA ILE A 385 1.19 15.06 29.37
C ILE A 385 1.30 16.27 30.28
N LYS A 386 0.61 17.38 30.00
CA LYS A 386 0.60 18.60 30.80
C LYS A 386 0.04 18.36 32.21
N ALA A 387 -1.01 17.55 32.33
CA ALA A 387 -1.58 17.19 33.63
C ALA A 387 -0.58 16.39 34.47
N THR A 388 0.12 15.42 33.88
CA THR A 388 1.16 14.65 34.59
C THR A 388 2.36 15.52 34.97
N GLU A 389 2.82 16.41 34.10
CA GLU A 389 3.93 17.36 34.35
C GLU A 389 3.60 18.27 35.57
N ARG A 390 2.39 18.81 35.56
CA ARG A 390 1.91 19.69 36.63
C ARG A 390 1.46 18.95 37.91
N ARG A 391 1.39 17.64 37.90
CA ARG A 391 0.78 16.80 38.96
C ARG A 391 -0.65 17.24 39.28
N ALA A 392 -1.37 17.66 38.26
CA ALA A 392 -2.76 18.11 38.32
C ALA A 392 -3.74 16.93 38.19
N ALA A 393 -5.01 17.18 38.45
CA ALA A 393 -6.07 16.21 38.15
C ALA A 393 -6.10 15.88 36.65
N MET A 394 -6.36 14.60 36.30
CA MET A 394 -6.48 14.20 34.93
C MET A 394 -7.69 14.89 34.27
N PRO A 395 -7.49 15.47 33.05
CA PRO A 395 -8.55 16.25 32.40
C PRO A 395 -9.67 15.38 31.83
N TYR A 396 -9.48 14.07 31.71
CA TYR A 396 -10.44 13.13 31.15
C TYR A 396 -10.62 11.91 32.02
N GLY A 397 -11.88 11.44 32.13
CA GLY A 397 -12.22 10.18 32.75
C GLY A 397 -12.04 9.00 31.76
N GLU A 398 -12.05 7.78 32.33
CA GLU A 398 -11.87 6.55 31.54
C GLU A 398 -12.92 6.38 30.43
N ALA A 399 -14.20 6.56 30.75
CA ALA A 399 -15.29 6.43 29.80
C ALA A 399 -15.15 7.44 28.64
N GLU A 400 -14.80 8.67 28.96
CA GLU A 400 -14.60 9.73 27.99
C GLU A 400 -13.42 9.46 27.05
N LEU A 401 -12.26 9.00 27.58
CA LEU A 401 -11.11 8.62 26.76
C LEU A 401 -11.46 7.44 25.83
N HIS A 402 -12.28 6.51 26.28
CA HIS A 402 -12.76 5.40 25.46
C HIS A 402 -13.64 5.90 24.29
N GLU A 403 -14.58 6.80 24.56
CA GLU A 403 -15.44 7.41 23.53
C GLU A 403 -14.61 8.24 22.52
N ILE A 404 -13.62 9.01 23.00
CA ILE A 404 -12.71 9.76 22.14
C ILE A 404 -11.93 8.79 21.21
N ALA A 405 -11.39 7.70 21.74
CA ALA A 405 -10.64 6.72 20.97
C ALA A 405 -11.50 6.09 19.86
N GLN A 406 -12.74 5.71 20.18
CA GLN A 406 -13.69 5.17 19.20
C GLN A 406 -14.03 6.21 18.12
N ARG A 407 -14.36 7.44 18.51
CA ARG A 407 -14.68 8.53 17.59
C ARG A 407 -13.52 8.85 16.66
N CYS A 408 -12.30 8.98 17.20
CA CYS A 408 -11.10 9.23 16.37
C CYS A 408 -10.84 8.10 15.39
N THR A 409 -11.08 6.84 15.77
CA THR A 409 -10.95 5.69 14.86
C THR A 409 -11.99 5.74 13.73
N GLU A 410 -13.23 6.04 14.05
CA GLU A 410 -14.31 6.14 13.07
C GLU A 410 -14.07 7.31 12.11
N ARG A 411 -13.81 8.50 12.63
CA ARG A 411 -13.58 9.70 11.83
C ARG A 411 -12.35 9.58 10.92
N GLU A 412 -11.27 8.95 11.38
CA GLU A 412 -10.11 8.68 10.52
C GLU A 412 -10.49 7.77 9.33
N ARG A 413 -11.35 6.77 9.55
CA ARG A 413 -11.86 5.90 8.46
C ARG A 413 -12.70 6.70 7.48
N GLU A 414 -13.58 7.56 7.96
CA GLU A 414 -14.42 8.42 7.12
C GLU A 414 -13.57 9.45 6.36
N ALA A 415 -12.59 10.11 6.99
CA ALA A 415 -11.65 11.02 6.35
C ALA A 415 -10.92 10.35 5.17
N LYS A 416 -10.43 9.12 5.35
CA LYS A 416 -9.80 8.34 4.29
C LYS A 416 -10.75 8.01 3.13
N LYS A 417 -12.07 7.87 3.39
CA LYS A 417 -13.06 7.68 2.33
C LYS A 417 -13.25 8.97 1.53
N VAL A 418 -13.40 10.12 2.20
CA VAL A 418 -13.46 11.45 1.57
C VAL A 418 -12.24 11.70 0.69
N GLU A 419 -11.04 11.53 1.24
CA GLU A 419 -9.79 11.73 0.50
C GLU A 419 -9.69 10.82 -0.73
N ARG A 420 -10.10 9.55 -0.60
CA ARG A 420 -10.12 8.61 -1.72
C ARG A 420 -11.15 8.97 -2.78
N ALA A 421 -12.35 9.38 -2.38
CA ALA A 421 -13.39 9.83 -3.31
C ALA A 421 -12.94 11.07 -4.08
N MET A 422 -12.37 12.04 -3.38
CA MET A 422 -11.87 13.26 -4.01
C MET A 422 -10.68 13.01 -4.92
N ARG A 423 -9.76 12.12 -4.56
CA ARG A 423 -8.64 11.72 -5.43
C ARG A 423 -9.13 11.13 -6.76
N LYS A 424 -10.18 10.30 -6.72
CA LYS A 424 -10.81 9.76 -7.94
C LYS A 424 -11.46 10.85 -8.79
N ARG A 425 -12.16 11.79 -8.16
CA ARG A 425 -12.79 12.93 -8.85
C ARG A 425 -11.77 13.86 -9.48
N ILE A 426 -10.67 14.13 -8.79
CA ILE A 426 -9.53 14.92 -9.31
C ILE A 426 -8.90 14.22 -10.51
N ALA A 427 -8.65 12.93 -10.43
CA ALA A 427 -8.10 12.15 -11.54
C ALA A 427 -9.05 12.16 -12.75
N ALA A 428 -10.36 12.00 -12.52
CA ALA A 428 -11.37 12.08 -13.54
C ALA A 428 -11.44 13.48 -14.17
N HIS A 429 -11.38 14.54 -13.37
CA HIS A 429 -11.36 15.91 -13.85
C HIS A 429 -10.11 16.22 -14.70
N PHE A 430 -8.95 15.70 -14.28
CA PHE A 430 -7.68 15.91 -14.97
C PHE A 430 -7.64 15.28 -16.37
N ILE A 431 -8.37 14.18 -16.59
CA ILE A 431 -8.34 13.43 -17.86
C ILE A 431 -9.61 13.60 -18.71
N CYS A 432 -10.64 14.30 -18.22
CA CYS A 432 -11.97 14.31 -18.85
C CYS A 432 -11.97 14.85 -20.30
N ASP A 433 -11.09 15.80 -20.63
CA ASP A 433 -10.98 16.40 -21.96
C ASP A 433 -10.23 15.51 -22.97
N ARG A 434 -9.72 14.35 -22.51
CA ARG A 434 -8.91 13.42 -23.31
C ARG A 434 -9.66 12.14 -23.69
N VAL A 435 -11.00 12.18 -23.65
CA VAL A 435 -11.84 11.03 -24.07
C VAL A 435 -11.58 10.72 -25.55
N GLY A 436 -11.35 9.42 -25.83
CA GLY A 436 -10.96 8.92 -27.17
C GLY A 436 -9.45 8.77 -27.36
N GLU A 437 -8.61 9.36 -26.50
CA GLU A 437 -7.15 9.17 -26.57
C GLU A 437 -6.71 7.78 -26.10
N SER A 438 -5.57 7.35 -26.60
CA SER A 438 -4.94 6.07 -26.29
C SER A 438 -3.78 6.22 -25.33
N PHE A 439 -3.69 5.30 -24.38
CA PHE A 439 -2.68 5.30 -23.32
C PHE A 439 -2.04 3.92 -23.17
N VAL A 440 -0.83 3.90 -22.61
CA VAL A 440 -0.20 2.67 -22.11
C VAL A 440 -0.53 2.54 -20.61
N ALA A 441 -1.02 1.37 -20.22
CA ALA A 441 -1.46 1.11 -18.86
C ALA A 441 -0.98 -0.25 -18.36
N THR A 442 -0.78 -0.36 -17.05
CA THR A 442 -0.53 -1.64 -16.36
C THR A 442 -1.81 -2.14 -15.70
N VAL A 443 -2.09 -3.43 -15.80
CA VAL A 443 -3.20 -4.07 -15.08
C VAL A 443 -2.87 -4.15 -13.59
N THR A 444 -3.64 -3.44 -12.75
CA THR A 444 -3.41 -3.35 -11.30
C THR A 444 -4.30 -4.25 -10.48
N GLY A 445 -5.40 -4.76 -11.05
CA GLY A 445 -6.32 -5.63 -10.33
C GLY A 445 -7.29 -6.37 -11.24
N LYS A 446 -7.66 -7.58 -10.82
CA LYS A 446 -8.65 -8.43 -11.49
C LYS A 446 -9.54 -9.07 -10.44
N THR A 447 -10.84 -8.80 -10.51
CA THR A 447 -11.85 -9.36 -9.61
C THR A 447 -13.06 -9.83 -10.41
N SER A 448 -14.04 -10.46 -9.75
CA SER A 448 -15.31 -10.80 -10.36
C SER A 448 -16.12 -9.58 -10.85
N ALA A 449 -15.84 -8.38 -10.29
CA ALA A 449 -16.50 -7.13 -10.65
C ALA A 449 -15.86 -6.40 -11.84
N GLY A 450 -14.66 -6.82 -12.30
CA GLY A 450 -13.96 -6.24 -13.44
C GLY A 450 -12.44 -6.24 -13.30
N MET A 451 -11.80 -5.63 -14.26
CA MET A 451 -10.37 -5.41 -14.32
C MET A 451 -10.06 -3.92 -14.15
N TRP A 452 -8.99 -3.62 -13.42
CA TRP A 452 -8.49 -2.25 -13.24
C TRP A 452 -7.13 -2.10 -13.88
N VAL A 453 -6.93 -0.93 -14.47
CA VAL A 453 -5.68 -0.55 -15.14
C VAL A 453 -5.21 0.80 -14.61
N ARG A 454 -3.89 0.98 -14.52
CA ARG A 454 -3.25 2.26 -14.19
C ARG A 454 -2.43 2.72 -15.38
N LEU A 455 -2.71 3.93 -15.84
CA LEU A 455 -1.91 4.58 -16.89
C LEU A 455 -0.48 4.80 -16.38
N LEU A 456 0.51 4.68 -17.26
CA LEU A 456 1.90 4.97 -16.92
C LEU A 456 2.15 6.48 -16.78
N SER A 457 1.46 7.28 -17.58
CA SER A 457 1.54 8.76 -17.52
C SER A 457 0.28 9.38 -18.14
N PRO A 458 -0.47 10.20 -17.38
CA PRO A 458 -0.38 10.40 -15.92
C PRO A 458 -0.76 9.14 -15.13
N PRO A 459 -0.35 8.98 -13.86
CA PRO A 459 -0.62 7.77 -13.07
C PRO A 459 -2.08 7.71 -12.58
N ILE A 460 -2.99 7.44 -13.48
CA ILE A 460 -4.46 7.40 -13.26
C ILE A 460 -4.95 5.97 -13.34
N GLU A 461 -5.73 5.57 -12.34
CA GLU A 461 -6.39 4.26 -12.30
C GLU A 461 -7.83 4.35 -12.80
N GLY A 462 -8.25 3.39 -13.61
CA GLY A 462 -9.62 3.27 -14.09
C GLY A 462 -10.01 1.82 -14.38
N ARG A 463 -11.28 1.61 -14.69
CA ARG A 463 -11.82 0.29 -14.96
C ARG A 463 -11.74 -0.04 -16.46
N LEU A 464 -11.33 -1.26 -16.78
CA LEU A 464 -11.40 -1.79 -18.13
C LEU A 464 -12.82 -2.35 -18.38
N THR A 465 -13.55 -1.82 -19.38
CA THR A 465 -14.99 -2.13 -19.61
C THR A 465 -15.19 -3.44 -20.33
N ARG A 466 -14.28 -3.82 -21.23
CA ARG A 466 -14.36 -5.03 -22.10
C ARG A 466 -13.00 -5.70 -22.20
N GLY A 467 -12.98 -6.93 -22.74
CA GLY A 467 -11.75 -7.54 -23.24
C GLY A 467 -10.73 -7.95 -22.17
N ASN A 468 -11.21 -8.37 -21.00
CA ASN A 468 -10.36 -8.89 -19.93
C ASN A 468 -9.91 -10.36 -20.16
N GLU A 469 -10.22 -10.95 -21.31
CA GLU A 469 -9.79 -12.29 -21.65
C GLU A 469 -8.29 -12.27 -22.03
N GLY A 470 -7.48 -12.86 -21.16
CA GLY A 470 -6.05 -13.10 -21.40
C GLY A 470 -5.07 -12.07 -20.84
N ALA A 471 -5.50 -10.98 -20.19
CA ALA A 471 -4.61 -10.11 -19.43
C ALA A 471 -4.61 -10.47 -17.94
N ASP A 472 -3.43 -10.43 -17.32
CA ASP A 472 -3.24 -10.68 -15.89
C ASP A 472 -2.64 -9.47 -15.18
N VAL A 473 -2.74 -9.44 -13.87
CA VAL A 473 -2.17 -8.36 -13.03
C VAL A 473 -0.66 -8.26 -13.30
N GLY A 474 -0.19 -7.03 -13.55
CA GLY A 474 1.19 -6.73 -13.95
C GLY A 474 1.40 -6.64 -15.48
N ASP A 475 0.44 -7.08 -16.29
CA ASP A 475 0.55 -6.93 -17.76
C ASP A 475 0.42 -5.45 -18.15
N THR A 476 1.23 -5.02 -19.11
CA THR A 476 1.12 -3.70 -19.73
C THR A 476 0.27 -3.82 -20.99
N ILE A 477 -0.78 -3.00 -21.13
CA ILE A 477 -1.72 -3.02 -22.25
C ILE A 477 -1.92 -1.62 -22.82
N ARG A 478 -2.36 -1.53 -24.09
CA ARG A 478 -2.88 -0.28 -24.65
C ARG A 478 -4.37 -0.18 -24.40
N VAL A 479 -4.79 0.98 -23.92
CA VAL A 479 -6.19 1.27 -23.60
C VAL A 479 -6.59 2.61 -24.19
N ARG A 480 -7.86 2.73 -24.56
CA ARG A 480 -8.46 4.01 -24.98
C ARG A 480 -9.38 4.52 -23.88
N LEU A 481 -9.28 5.79 -23.54
CA LEU A 481 -10.21 6.42 -22.61
C LEU A 481 -11.61 6.46 -23.22
N ALA A 482 -12.52 5.66 -22.66
CA ALA A 482 -13.86 5.47 -23.21
C ALA A 482 -14.87 6.45 -22.60
N ARG A 483 -14.82 6.63 -21.27
CA ARG A 483 -15.78 7.44 -20.54
C ARG A 483 -15.18 7.99 -19.25
N VAL A 484 -15.60 9.21 -18.90
CA VAL A 484 -15.27 9.85 -17.63
C VAL A 484 -16.53 10.43 -17.00
N ASP A 485 -16.73 10.16 -15.70
CA ASP A 485 -17.75 10.80 -14.86
C ASP A 485 -17.03 11.49 -13.70
N VAL A 486 -16.81 12.79 -13.82
CA VAL A 486 -16.07 13.59 -12.83
C VAL A 486 -16.80 13.63 -11.48
N ARG A 487 -18.13 13.71 -11.47
CA ARG A 487 -18.90 13.78 -10.21
C ARG A 487 -18.77 12.49 -9.38
N ARG A 488 -18.72 11.34 -10.04
CA ARG A 488 -18.56 10.03 -9.39
C ARG A 488 -17.10 9.59 -9.28
N GLY A 489 -16.19 10.28 -9.98
CA GLY A 489 -14.78 9.88 -10.06
C GLY A 489 -14.57 8.57 -10.82
N PHE A 490 -15.43 8.26 -11.80
CA PHE A 490 -15.32 7.05 -12.60
C PHE A 490 -14.60 7.32 -13.91
N ILE A 491 -13.66 6.43 -14.22
CA ILE A 491 -12.87 6.46 -15.44
C ILE A 491 -12.93 5.04 -16.03
N ASP A 492 -13.48 4.94 -17.23
CA ASP A 492 -13.61 3.69 -17.96
C ASP A 492 -12.68 3.71 -19.18
N PHE A 493 -11.97 2.61 -19.36
CA PHE A 493 -11.10 2.38 -20.51
C PHE A 493 -11.61 1.20 -21.32
N ASP A 494 -11.48 1.30 -22.63
CA ASP A 494 -11.63 0.17 -23.56
C ASP A 494 -10.25 -0.35 -23.97
N PRO A 495 -10.05 -1.67 -24.12
CA PRO A 495 -8.82 -2.19 -24.71
C PRO A 495 -8.76 -1.77 -26.18
N GLU A 496 -7.58 -1.36 -26.66
CA GLU A 496 -7.39 -1.19 -28.10
C GLU A 496 -7.34 -2.55 -28.80
N THR A 497 -8.37 -2.84 -29.59
CA THR A 497 -8.39 -4.00 -30.47
C THR A 497 -7.34 -3.81 -31.57
N GLY A 498 -6.32 -4.66 -31.57
CA GLY A 498 -5.21 -4.60 -32.53
C GLY A 498 -3.83 -4.47 -31.90
N ALA A 499 -3.74 -4.19 -30.60
CA ALA A 499 -2.51 -4.36 -29.83
C ALA A 499 -2.31 -5.87 -29.57
N SER A 500 -1.94 -6.61 -30.61
CA SER A 500 -1.42 -7.96 -30.43
C SER A 500 -0.27 -7.89 -29.43
N GLU A 501 -0.36 -8.75 -28.45
CA GLU A 501 0.73 -9.25 -27.61
C GLU A 501 1.89 -8.27 -27.41
N LEU A 502 1.88 -7.58 -26.29
CA LEU A 502 2.97 -6.71 -25.86
C LEU A 502 4.32 -7.41 -25.86
N PRO A 503 5.42 -6.68 -26.08
CA PRO A 503 6.76 -7.25 -26.16
C PRO A 503 7.08 -8.22 -25.03
N HIS A 504 6.63 -7.94 -23.79
CA HIS A 504 6.86 -8.81 -22.63
C HIS A 504 6.09 -10.12 -22.66
N LYS A 505 4.86 -10.14 -23.16
CA LYS A 505 4.08 -11.39 -23.27
C LYS A 505 4.60 -12.23 -24.41
N ILE A 506 4.92 -11.60 -25.54
CA ILE A 506 5.62 -12.23 -26.67
C ILE A 506 6.97 -12.75 -26.20
N GLU A 507 7.73 -11.95 -25.47
CA GLU A 507 9.05 -12.34 -24.97
C GLU A 507 8.96 -13.46 -23.93
N ARG A 508 8.01 -13.40 -22.98
CA ARG A 508 7.75 -14.48 -22.01
C ARG A 508 7.29 -15.76 -22.71
N GLN A 509 6.39 -15.63 -23.67
CA GLN A 509 5.92 -16.78 -24.45
C GLN A 509 7.04 -17.30 -25.35
N ARG A 510 7.85 -16.44 -25.96
CA ARG A 510 9.03 -16.80 -26.71
C ARG A 510 10.06 -17.54 -25.87
N ARG A 511 10.36 -17.03 -24.65
CA ARG A 511 11.24 -17.71 -23.67
C ARG A 511 10.71 -19.07 -23.26
N LYS A 512 9.41 -19.19 -22.98
CA LYS A 512 8.78 -20.48 -22.66
C LYS A 512 8.86 -21.45 -23.84
N ARG A 513 8.57 -21.00 -25.08
CA ARG A 513 8.69 -21.81 -26.27
C ARG A 513 10.14 -22.22 -26.55
N HIS A 514 11.09 -21.29 -26.36
CA HIS A 514 12.52 -21.56 -26.52
C HIS A 514 13.00 -22.59 -25.48
N ALA A 515 12.60 -22.47 -24.21
CA ALA A 515 12.90 -23.45 -23.19
C ALA A 515 12.29 -24.83 -23.49
N ALA A 516 11.06 -24.87 -24.00
CA ALA A 516 10.40 -26.11 -24.42
C ALA A 516 11.08 -26.73 -25.63
N ASP A 517 11.47 -25.94 -26.63
CA ASP A 517 12.15 -26.44 -27.84
C ASP A 517 13.53 -27.05 -27.52
N ALA A 518 14.29 -26.42 -26.65
CA ALA A 518 15.59 -26.90 -26.17
C ALA A 518 15.51 -28.26 -25.46
N LEU A 519 14.37 -28.56 -24.85
CA LEU A 519 14.14 -29.83 -24.15
C LEU A 519 13.43 -30.90 -25.02
N ARG A 520 13.02 -30.56 -26.23
CA ARG A 520 12.19 -31.46 -27.08
C ARG A 520 12.81 -32.83 -27.32
N THR A 521 14.13 -32.90 -27.50
CA THR A 521 14.87 -34.12 -27.76
C THR A 521 15.34 -34.85 -26.50
N ARG A 522 15.09 -34.28 -25.30
CA ARG A 522 15.61 -34.77 -24.03
C ARG A 522 14.52 -35.44 -23.17
N LEU A 523 13.44 -35.89 -23.79
CA LEU A 523 12.36 -36.62 -23.11
C LEU A 523 12.91 -37.91 -22.46
N GLY A 524 12.59 -38.09 -21.19
CA GLY A 524 13.07 -39.20 -20.37
C GLY A 524 14.37 -38.93 -19.62
N GLU A 525 15.04 -37.80 -19.86
CA GLU A 525 16.22 -37.41 -19.09
C GLU A 525 15.85 -36.94 -17.67
N ARG A 526 16.78 -37.12 -16.76
CA ARG A 526 16.68 -36.65 -15.35
C ARG A 526 17.41 -35.33 -15.18
N PHE A 527 16.79 -34.43 -14.41
CA PHE A 527 17.30 -33.09 -14.12
C PHE A 527 17.27 -32.82 -12.62
N GLU A 528 18.27 -32.12 -12.15
CA GLU A 528 18.24 -31.49 -10.82
C GLU A 528 17.47 -30.18 -10.94
N ALA A 529 16.56 -29.96 -10.00
CA ALA A 529 15.64 -28.86 -10.00
C ALA A 529 15.32 -28.37 -8.59
N ILE A 530 14.87 -27.13 -8.47
CA ILE A 530 14.34 -26.57 -7.23
C ILE A 530 12.82 -26.48 -7.37
N VAL A 531 12.07 -26.89 -6.35
CA VAL A 531 10.62 -26.68 -6.31
C VAL A 531 10.37 -25.17 -6.22
N SER A 532 9.93 -24.57 -7.35
CA SER A 532 9.77 -23.12 -7.50
C SER A 532 8.38 -22.62 -7.09
N GLY A 533 7.38 -23.49 -6.98
CA GLY A 533 6.04 -23.12 -6.55
C GLY A 533 5.16 -24.35 -6.27
N VAL A 534 4.26 -24.17 -5.29
CA VAL A 534 3.23 -25.15 -4.92
C VAL A 534 1.89 -24.42 -4.81
N SER A 535 0.85 -24.91 -5.49
CA SER A 535 -0.52 -24.38 -5.40
C SER A 535 -1.56 -25.50 -5.50
N GLU A 536 -2.82 -25.18 -5.32
CA GLU A 536 -3.94 -26.11 -5.55
C GLU A 536 -3.97 -26.65 -7.01
N HIS A 537 -3.32 -25.96 -7.94
CA HIS A 537 -3.26 -26.32 -9.37
C HIS A 537 -2.04 -27.19 -9.71
N GLY A 538 -1.13 -27.45 -8.76
CA GLY A 538 0.03 -28.32 -8.92
C GLY A 538 1.32 -27.80 -8.31
N VAL A 539 2.41 -28.48 -8.63
CA VAL A 539 3.78 -28.17 -8.21
C VAL A 539 4.61 -27.80 -9.44
N TRP A 540 5.39 -26.74 -9.34
CA TRP A 540 6.33 -26.29 -10.37
C TRP A 540 7.75 -26.45 -9.90
N VAL A 541 8.63 -26.78 -10.85
CA VAL A 541 10.06 -26.89 -10.61
C VAL A 541 10.83 -26.04 -11.61
N ARG A 542 11.96 -25.50 -11.17
CA ARG A 542 12.94 -24.78 -11.97
C ARG A 542 14.20 -25.63 -12.01
N LEU A 543 14.68 -25.92 -13.23
CA LEU A 543 15.92 -26.67 -13.41
C LEU A 543 17.11 -25.84 -12.94
N ASP A 544 18.13 -26.49 -12.37
CA ASP A 544 19.43 -25.88 -12.08
C ASP A 544 20.14 -25.47 -13.38
N GLU A 545 19.90 -26.20 -14.46
CA GLU A 545 20.36 -25.89 -15.81
C GLU A 545 19.59 -24.71 -16.40
N LYS A 546 20.32 -23.81 -17.06
CA LYS A 546 19.75 -22.67 -17.79
C LYS A 546 20.08 -22.82 -19.28
N LEU A 547 19.30 -22.14 -20.13
CA LEU A 547 19.65 -22.03 -21.54
C LEU A 547 20.95 -21.24 -21.75
N PRO A 548 21.63 -21.36 -22.91
CA PRO A 548 22.86 -20.64 -23.22
C PRO A 548 22.74 -19.10 -23.07
N ASP A 549 21.54 -18.55 -23.23
CA ASP A 549 21.22 -17.13 -23.05
C ASP A 549 20.89 -16.75 -21.58
N GLY A 550 21.06 -17.69 -20.63
CA GLY A 550 20.75 -17.49 -19.22
C GLY A 550 19.27 -17.64 -18.86
N THR A 551 18.39 -17.93 -19.81
CA THR A 551 16.94 -18.12 -19.55
C THR A 551 16.71 -19.32 -18.64
N PRO A 552 15.97 -19.16 -17.51
CA PRO A 552 15.63 -20.25 -16.62
C PRO A 552 14.61 -21.19 -17.28
N ILE A 553 14.74 -22.49 -17.01
CA ILE A 553 13.82 -23.52 -17.47
C ILE A 553 12.89 -23.91 -16.36
N GLU A 554 11.60 -23.65 -16.50
CA GLU A 554 10.57 -23.99 -15.53
C GLU A 554 9.50 -24.90 -16.16
N GLY A 555 9.00 -25.85 -15.36
CA GLY A 555 7.93 -26.72 -15.80
C GLY A 555 7.10 -27.26 -14.63
N LYS A 556 5.97 -27.89 -14.96
CA LYS A 556 5.02 -28.44 -14.01
C LYS A 556 5.33 -29.88 -13.69
N VAL A 557 5.26 -30.27 -12.40
CA VAL A 557 5.31 -31.69 -12.02
C VAL A 557 3.92 -32.29 -12.17
N VAL A 558 3.75 -33.14 -13.16
CA VAL A 558 2.45 -33.76 -13.50
C VAL A 558 2.21 -35.10 -12.82
N ALA A 559 3.29 -35.74 -12.35
CA ALA A 559 3.22 -37.02 -11.59
C ALA A 559 4.19 -36.99 -10.41
N GLY A 560 3.81 -37.62 -9.29
CA GLY A 560 4.61 -37.64 -8.05
C GLY A 560 4.54 -36.34 -7.24
N TYR A 561 3.82 -35.32 -7.69
CA TYR A 561 3.76 -33.99 -7.09
C TYR A 561 3.23 -33.96 -5.65
N LYS A 562 2.41 -34.96 -5.23
CA LYS A 562 1.89 -35.05 -3.85
C LYS A 562 2.99 -35.16 -2.81
N ALA A 563 4.11 -35.75 -3.16
CA ALA A 563 5.29 -35.86 -2.27
C ALA A 563 6.09 -34.55 -2.20
N LEU A 564 5.76 -33.57 -3.03
CA LEU A 564 6.45 -32.28 -3.12
C LEU A 564 5.62 -31.10 -2.59
N VAL A 565 4.44 -31.35 -2.07
CA VAL A 565 3.54 -30.26 -1.56
C VAL A 565 4.21 -29.46 -0.44
N ASP A 566 5.05 -30.12 0.38
CA ASP A 566 5.80 -29.47 1.49
C ASP A 566 7.28 -29.27 1.13
N ALA A 567 7.63 -29.27 -0.14
CA ALA A 567 9.01 -29.24 -0.62
C ALA A 567 9.40 -27.92 -1.29
N SER A 568 8.64 -26.83 -1.12
CA SER A 568 8.98 -25.52 -1.68
C SER A 568 10.41 -25.11 -1.31
N GLY A 569 11.18 -24.66 -2.30
CA GLY A 569 12.59 -24.29 -2.13
C GLY A 569 13.58 -25.46 -2.01
N LYS A 570 13.12 -26.73 -1.92
CA LYS A 570 14.01 -27.90 -1.84
C LYS A 570 14.49 -28.33 -3.23
N ARG A 571 15.73 -28.82 -3.27
CA ARG A 571 16.27 -29.50 -4.46
C ARG A 571 15.68 -30.88 -4.61
N VAL A 572 15.31 -31.22 -5.84
CA VAL A 572 14.67 -32.49 -6.20
C VAL A 572 15.16 -32.92 -7.56
N SER A 573 15.24 -34.23 -7.78
CA SER A 573 15.54 -34.79 -9.09
C SER A 573 14.24 -35.13 -9.81
N VAL A 574 14.03 -34.59 -11.00
CA VAL A 574 12.80 -34.78 -11.79
C VAL A 574 13.11 -35.35 -13.17
N THR A 575 12.18 -36.10 -13.75
CA THR A 575 12.31 -36.67 -15.11
C THR A 575 11.42 -35.88 -16.06
N LEU A 576 11.94 -35.48 -17.22
CA LEU A 576 11.17 -34.82 -18.26
C LEU A 576 10.23 -35.80 -18.94
N VAL A 577 8.93 -35.59 -18.87
CA VAL A 577 7.91 -36.51 -19.40
C VAL A 577 7.04 -35.92 -20.50
N GLY A 578 7.07 -34.58 -20.69
CA GLY A 578 6.32 -33.94 -21.76
C GLY A 578 6.85 -32.56 -22.08
N VAL A 579 6.79 -32.22 -23.38
CA VAL A 579 7.16 -30.90 -23.89
C VAL A 579 6.15 -30.49 -24.96
N ASN A 580 5.58 -29.30 -24.84
CA ASN A 580 4.74 -28.67 -25.84
C ASN A 580 5.40 -27.39 -26.35
N THR A 581 6.08 -27.45 -27.47
CA THR A 581 6.84 -26.34 -28.06
C THR A 581 5.92 -25.21 -28.56
N ALA A 582 4.70 -25.54 -29.00
CA ALA A 582 3.74 -24.55 -29.50
C ALA A 582 3.20 -23.66 -28.38
N LEU A 583 2.97 -24.22 -27.21
CA LEU A 583 2.45 -23.52 -26.01
C LEU A 583 3.54 -23.17 -24.97
N GLY A 584 4.77 -23.70 -25.16
CA GLY A 584 5.88 -23.48 -24.22
C GLY A 584 5.70 -24.19 -22.89
N PHE A 585 4.97 -25.32 -22.83
CA PHE A 585 4.79 -26.09 -21.62
C PHE A 585 5.81 -27.23 -21.49
N ILE A 586 6.29 -27.44 -20.27
CA ILE A 586 7.26 -28.46 -19.91
C ILE A 586 6.71 -29.23 -18.72
N ASP A 587 6.55 -30.53 -18.85
CA ASP A 587 5.98 -31.41 -17.84
C ASP A 587 7.04 -32.36 -17.30
N PHE A 588 7.16 -32.43 -15.97
CA PHE A 588 8.09 -33.27 -15.25
C PHE A 588 7.37 -34.32 -14.38
N GLU A 589 8.10 -35.34 -14.00
CA GLU A 589 7.70 -36.36 -13.03
C GLU A 589 8.72 -36.43 -11.88
N TYR A 590 8.23 -36.59 -10.66
CA TYR A 590 9.05 -36.79 -9.47
C TYR A 590 8.89 -38.20 -8.91
N GLY A 591 10.03 -38.84 -8.56
CA GLY A 591 10.08 -40.18 -7.98
C GLY A 591 10.54 -41.27 -8.94
N ALA A 592 10.72 -42.48 -8.46
CA ALA A 592 11.14 -43.62 -9.28
C ALA A 592 9.97 -44.13 -10.12
N GLY A 593 9.97 -43.76 -11.39
CA GLY A 593 9.18 -44.31 -12.50
C GLY A 593 7.68 -44.51 -12.31
N VAL A 594 6.87 -43.95 -13.20
CA VAL A 594 5.43 -44.29 -13.28
C VAL A 594 5.31 -45.81 -13.43
N GLU A 595 4.41 -46.40 -12.62
CA GLU A 595 4.00 -47.79 -12.81
C GLU A 595 3.72 -48.08 -14.31
N PRO A 596 4.17 -49.16 -14.87
CA PRO A 596 4.00 -49.47 -16.32
C PRO A 596 2.57 -49.27 -16.83
N ARG A 597 1.56 -49.56 -15.98
CA ARG A 597 0.14 -49.36 -16.29
C ARG A 597 -0.28 -47.89 -16.51
N LYS A 598 0.37 -46.93 -15.83
CA LYS A 598 0.04 -45.50 -16.02
C LYS A 598 0.65 -44.96 -17.31
N ARG A 599 1.85 -45.42 -17.69
CA ARG A 599 2.52 -45.07 -18.94
C ARG A 599 1.72 -45.59 -20.12
N GLU A 600 1.28 -46.84 -20.07
CA GLU A 600 0.41 -47.46 -21.06
C GLU A 600 -0.96 -46.74 -21.19
N ARG A 601 -1.54 -46.30 -20.08
CA ARG A 601 -2.79 -45.53 -20.07
C ARG A 601 -2.60 -44.16 -20.72
N LEU A 602 -1.48 -43.48 -20.47
CA LEU A 602 -1.18 -42.18 -21.11
C LEU A 602 -0.92 -42.33 -22.60
N GLU A 603 -0.20 -43.38 -23.00
CA GLU A 603 0.02 -43.69 -24.42
C GLU A 603 -1.28 -44.03 -25.17
N ARG A 604 -2.19 -44.78 -24.55
CA ARG A 604 -3.54 -45.01 -25.12
C ARG A 604 -4.35 -43.73 -25.26
N LYS A 605 -4.25 -42.81 -24.32
CA LYS A 605 -4.90 -41.52 -24.43
C LYS A 605 -4.31 -40.64 -25.52
N ARG A 606 -2.99 -40.66 -25.68
CA ARG A 606 -2.31 -39.97 -26.79
C ARG A 606 -2.70 -40.53 -28.15
N GLU A 607 -2.79 -41.85 -28.23
CA GLU A 607 -3.23 -42.54 -29.45
C GLU A 607 -4.69 -42.20 -29.80
N ALA A 608 -5.58 -42.18 -28.82
CA ALA A 608 -6.95 -41.75 -29.01
C ALA A 608 -7.06 -40.30 -29.49
N ALA A 609 -6.28 -39.39 -28.92
CA ALA A 609 -6.22 -37.99 -29.35
C ALA A 609 -5.66 -37.85 -30.79
N ARG A 610 -4.64 -38.64 -31.18
CA ARG A 610 -4.12 -38.64 -32.55
C ARG A 610 -5.18 -39.02 -33.60
N ARG A 611 -6.06 -39.96 -33.28
CA ARG A 611 -7.14 -40.35 -34.19
C ARG A 611 -8.17 -39.24 -34.40
N LEU A 612 -8.33 -38.37 -33.43
CA LEU A 612 -9.36 -37.32 -33.42
C LEU A 612 -8.84 -35.94 -33.82
N VAL A 613 -7.53 -35.72 -33.88
CA VAL A 613 -6.97 -34.36 -34.11
C VAL A 613 -7.41 -33.74 -35.45
N GLY A 614 -7.62 -34.55 -36.48
CA GLY A 614 -8.11 -34.09 -37.80
C GLY A 614 -9.63 -33.92 -37.88
N ARG A 615 -10.34 -34.22 -36.82
CA ARG A 615 -11.83 -34.27 -36.78
C ARG A 615 -12.42 -33.24 -35.81
N ILE A 616 -11.66 -32.21 -35.45
CA ILE A 616 -12.15 -31.11 -34.57
C ILE A 616 -13.31 -30.41 -35.30
N GLY A 617 -14.42 -30.22 -34.58
CA GLY A 617 -15.67 -29.67 -35.10
C GLY A 617 -16.68 -30.73 -35.56
N GLU A 618 -16.32 -32.04 -35.65
CA GLU A 618 -17.26 -33.09 -35.95
C GLU A 618 -18.14 -33.47 -34.75
N ARG A 619 -19.33 -34.02 -35.08
CA ARG A 619 -20.30 -34.50 -34.09
C ARG A 619 -20.17 -36.01 -33.89
N PHE A 620 -20.30 -36.42 -32.64
CA PHE A 620 -20.27 -37.81 -32.20
C PHE A 620 -21.44 -38.10 -31.27
N ASP A 621 -22.02 -39.27 -31.39
CA ASP A 621 -22.85 -39.81 -30.38
C ASP A 621 -22.01 -40.40 -29.26
N ALA A 622 -22.34 -40.09 -28.00
CA ALA A 622 -21.55 -40.46 -26.86
C ALA A 622 -22.41 -40.83 -25.66
N GLU A 623 -21.87 -41.69 -24.80
CA GLU A 623 -22.48 -42.08 -23.55
C GLU A 623 -21.72 -41.40 -22.38
N VAL A 624 -22.46 -40.89 -21.39
CA VAL A 624 -21.89 -40.33 -20.15
C VAL A 624 -21.32 -41.47 -19.30
N THR A 625 -19.98 -41.50 -19.18
CA THR A 625 -19.26 -42.53 -18.40
C THR A 625 -19.03 -42.15 -16.96
N GLY A 626 -19.06 -40.88 -16.64
CA GLY A 626 -18.84 -40.40 -15.28
C GLY A 626 -19.31 -38.95 -15.07
N VAL A 627 -19.85 -38.68 -13.88
CA VAL A 627 -20.28 -37.36 -13.44
C VAL A 627 -19.62 -37.07 -12.09
N THR A 628 -18.96 -35.94 -11.99
CA THR A 628 -18.35 -35.42 -10.74
C THR A 628 -18.80 -33.97 -10.54
N SER A 629 -18.60 -33.41 -9.36
CA SER A 629 -18.89 -32.00 -9.06
C SER A 629 -18.11 -30.99 -9.95
N LYS A 630 -17.05 -31.47 -10.65
CA LYS A 630 -16.12 -30.61 -11.44
C LYS A 630 -16.09 -30.95 -12.94
N ALA A 631 -16.57 -32.12 -13.35
CA ALA A 631 -16.51 -32.54 -14.74
C ALA A 631 -17.45 -33.70 -15.04
N VAL A 632 -17.94 -33.76 -16.30
CA VAL A 632 -18.66 -34.88 -16.88
C VAL A 632 -17.75 -35.51 -17.95
N TRP A 633 -17.71 -36.84 -17.95
CA TRP A 633 -16.93 -37.63 -18.90
C TRP A 633 -17.86 -38.37 -19.85
N VAL A 634 -17.53 -38.36 -21.13
CA VAL A 634 -18.30 -39.02 -22.17
C VAL A 634 -17.39 -39.94 -22.97
N ARG A 635 -17.97 -41.03 -23.50
CA ARG A 635 -17.29 -41.95 -24.41
C ARG A 635 -18.08 -42.02 -25.73
N THR A 636 -17.40 -41.79 -26.84
CA THR A 636 -18.02 -41.86 -28.15
C THR A 636 -18.53 -43.29 -28.44
N VAL A 637 -19.70 -43.37 -29.06
CA VAL A 637 -20.32 -44.64 -29.48
C VAL A 637 -19.85 -44.96 -30.90
N GLY A 638 -19.43 -46.20 -31.17
CA GLY A 638 -18.96 -46.66 -32.46
C GLY A 638 -17.52 -47.24 -32.41
N GLU A 639 -16.90 -47.42 -33.60
CA GLU A 639 -15.60 -48.11 -33.72
C GLU A 639 -14.45 -47.46 -32.90
N GLU A 640 -14.59 -46.25 -32.49
CA GLU A 640 -13.51 -45.49 -31.85
C GLU A 640 -13.52 -45.55 -30.31
N GLY A 641 -14.70 -45.59 -29.67
CA GLY A 641 -14.84 -45.74 -28.20
C GLY A 641 -14.01 -44.80 -27.34
N VAL A 642 -13.79 -43.55 -27.79
CA VAL A 642 -12.84 -42.61 -27.20
C VAL A 642 -13.48 -41.87 -26.04
N GLU A 643 -12.79 -41.85 -24.88
CA GLU A 643 -13.23 -41.15 -23.71
C GLU A 643 -12.65 -39.71 -23.63
N GLY A 644 -13.52 -38.73 -23.42
CA GLY A 644 -13.14 -37.32 -23.28
C GLY A 644 -13.99 -36.57 -22.27
N ARG A 645 -13.62 -35.34 -22.00
CA ARG A 645 -14.31 -34.48 -21.01
C ARG A 645 -15.35 -33.61 -21.72
N LEU A 646 -16.55 -33.54 -21.17
CA LEU A 646 -17.58 -32.59 -21.61
C LEU A 646 -17.38 -31.25 -20.91
N VAL A 647 -16.96 -30.22 -21.65
CA VAL A 647 -16.62 -28.89 -21.11
C VAL A 647 -17.75 -27.88 -21.21
N ARG A 648 -18.78 -28.14 -22.04
CA ARG A 648 -20.01 -27.33 -22.17
C ARG A 648 -21.24 -28.21 -22.25
N GLY A 649 -22.39 -27.70 -21.76
CA GLY A 649 -23.70 -28.39 -21.83
C GLY A 649 -23.85 -29.59 -20.88
N PHE A 650 -23.12 -29.64 -19.79
CA PHE A 650 -23.05 -30.80 -18.87
C PHE A 650 -24.10 -30.81 -17.74
N ARG A 651 -24.94 -29.75 -17.59
CA ARG A 651 -25.95 -29.69 -16.52
C ARG A 651 -27.07 -30.71 -16.74
N GLY A 652 -27.45 -31.41 -15.68
CA GLY A 652 -28.57 -32.33 -15.68
C GLY A 652 -28.30 -33.69 -16.37
N LEU A 653 -27.02 -34.03 -16.63
CA LEU A 653 -26.63 -35.31 -17.19
C LEU A 653 -26.31 -36.32 -16.07
N GLU A 654 -26.79 -37.57 -16.26
CA GLU A 654 -26.53 -38.70 -15.38
C GLU A 654 -25.65 -39.73 -16.10
N LYS A 655 -24.92 -40.55 -15.35
CA LYS A 655 -24.13 -41.65 -15.91
C LYS A 655 -25.06 -42.62 -16.68
N GLY A 656 -24.66 -42.96 -17.91
CA GLY A 656 -25.43 -43.77 -18.82
C GLY A 656 -26.30 -42.97 -19.82
N SER A 657 -26.43 -41.64 -19.67
CA SER A 657 -27.18 -40.80 -20.60
C SER A 657 -26.50 -40.82 -21.99
N GLN A 658 -27.28 -40.95 -23.04
CA GLN A 658 -26.83 -40.80 -24.42
C GLN A 658 -26.90 -39.33 -24.82
N VAL A 659 -25.83 -38.80 -25.38
CA VAL A 659 -25.70 -37.38 -25.75
C VAL A 659 -24.99 -37.25 -27.09
N SER A 660 -25.43 -36.29 -27.89
CA SER A 660 -24.66 -35.87 -29.09
C SER A 660 -23.69 -34.75 -28.68
N VAL A 661 -22.42 -34.92 -29.02
CA VAL A 661 -21.35 -34.00 -28.61
C VAL A 661 -20.50 -33.60 -29.80
N THR A 662 -19.99 -32.38 -29.79
CA THR A 662 -19.05 -31.84 -30.78
C THR A 662 -17.64 -31.85 -30.22
N LEU A 663 -16.68 -32.39 -30.98
CA LEU A 663 -15.26 -32.37 -30.57
C LEU A 663 -14.68 -30.97 -30.65
N LEU A 664 -14.24 -30.44 -29.52
CA LEU A 664 -13.62 -29.10 -29.45
C LEU A 664 -12.10 -29.13 -29.48
N VAL A 665 -11.49 -30.08 -28.79
CA VAL A 665 -10.05 -30.18 -28.61
C VAL A 665 -9.62 -31.64 -28.65
N ALA A 666 -8.53 -31.94 -29.37
CA ALA A 666 -7.80 -33.19 -29.27
C ALA A 666 -6.30 -32.86 -29.13
N ASP A 667 -5.81 -32.88 -27.90
CA ASP A 667 -4.39 -32.61 -27.56
C ASP A 667 -3.64 -33.95 -27.55
N VAL A 668 -2.92 -34.20 -28.61
CA VAL A 668 -2.17 -35.46 -28.82
C VAL A 668 -1.04 -35.59 -27.79
N GLU A 669 -0.41 -34.49 -27.41
CA GLU A 669 0.77 -34.55 -26.54
C GLU A 669 0.37 -34.84 -25.07
N ARG A 670 -0.78 -34.33 -24.65
CA ARG A 670 -1.32 -34.56 -23.30
C ARG A 670 -2.32 -35.70 -23.21
N GLY A 671 -2.81 -36.16 -24.36
CA GLY A 671 -3.87 -37.17 -24.45
C GLY A 671 -5.20 -36.65 -23.88
N PHE A 672 -5.50 -35.34 -24.03
CA PHE A 672 -6.77 -34.74 -23.64
C PHE A 672 -7.71 -34.59 -24.82
N ILE A 673 -8.98 -34.89 -24.58
CA ILE A 673 -10.04 -34.77 -25.55
C ILE A 673 -11.19 -34.06 -24.84
N ASP A 674 -11.59 -32.89 -25.36
CA ASP A 674 -12.69 -32.10 -24.84
C ASP A 674 -13.83 -32.00 -25.84
N PHE A 675 -15.05 -32.25 -25.37
CA PHE A 675 -16.29 -32.19 -26.11
C PHE A 675 -17.20 -31.08 -25.59
N ALA A 676 -18.12 -30.60 -26.41
CA ALA A 676 -19.26 -29.79 -26.01
C ALA A 676 -20.58 -30.49 -26.41
N LYS A 677 -21.59 -30.41 -25.56
CA LYS A 677 -22.97 -30.65 -25.91
C LYS A 677 -23.59 -29.33 -26.36
N GLU A 678 -24.29 -29.31 -27.47
CA GLU A 678 -25.10 -28.19 -27.95
C GLU A 678 -26.39 -28.01 -27.16
#